data_6c557d0aa90121908299adb38f448a91
#
_entry.id   6c557d0aa90121908299adb38f448a91
#
_cell.length_a   1.000
_cell.length_b   1.000
_cell.length_c   1.000
_cell.angle_alpha   90.00
_cell.angle_beta   90.00
_cell.angle_gamma   90.00
#
_symmetry.space_group_name_H-M   'P 1'
#
loop_
_entity.id
_entity.type
_entity.pdbx_description
1 polymer ?
#
loop_
_entity_poly.entity_id
_entity_poly.type
_entity_poly.pdbx_seq_one_letter_code
_entity_poly.pdbx_strand_id
1 'polypeptide(L)'
;MLELETIQSSAIEKTKHTLLKDIKNVIGEQDECPDFETYLTDRHSFIKKAWGTTWRKAVVSSVSKKSRKSYLTEKGFEVKGYKPQAIDKLFAKETRKGIEFNAFSWLEEQYGKGNKAEWLSLYGEARAEFAEKEEERKEKERQQSINDRKARYQLQLNLEAAPILEVNKGLYYLHIREQLSHQLSKDIKTNSKYIENYAPHTELEDELIANGDLTRHDYETVNDFFQELTGGVSSELDRYSTIILFETYEDVYEVFITDKIYEIIPTMIMDDLPASFKEEYKCYTNASVTRMDIIKALRSDLSDLVYEYKKMLVEEKLSDVLEISDHNLTIEEHQERYQQQLEERRLQQEREREEKKKLIEEEQRQLNYIFGAEYEMDPRKETEYILHLGDTNTGKTYTALKSLKKAASGSYLAPLRLLALEVFEKLNKDRVPCSLKTGEEEKIVEDAQHMAGTVEMFSELEHGDVTVIDEAQMIQDRDRGFSWYKAITRANAKQVHVIGSLSIRSMLEEMLDGVISEIHEYERDIPLKVDLRRFKIEQVKPADALIVFSRKKVLQTAAKLEKDGHKVSVIYGSMPPETRRKQIEQFINRETNVIVSTDAIGMGLNLPIRRIVLLENMKFDGQKRRLLTSQELKQIAGRAGRKGLYNVGEVAFAKDAKQMRELLFSTDEQISKFSIAPTSDMLRRFKEYHHDLGTFFDMWAKFKNPKGTQKSNLAQERELYEEVKDTLIEAKMPIVDLYGYLQLPFSAKESSLKKQWVASMNAIVNREEL
;
A
#
# COMPACT_ATOMS: atom_id res chain seq x y z
N MET A 1 38.90 37.68 45.34
CA MET A 1 40.25 37.86 44.77
C MET A 1 40.56 36.58 43.95
N LEU A 2 41.03 36.72 42.74
CA LEU A 2 41.46 35.56 41.94
C LEU A 2 42.73 34.99 42.58
N GLU A 3 42.77 33.67 42.85
CA GLU A 3 43.95 32.97 43.35
C GLU A 3 45.01 32.88 42.24
N LEU A 4 45.51 34.05 41.82
CA LEU A 4 46.50 34.15 40.71
C LEU A 4 47.86 33.58 41.08
N GLU A 5 48.25 33.58 42.35
CA GLU A 5 49.55 33.06 42.83
C GLU A 5 49.64 31.55 42.67
N THR A 6 48.57 30.79 42.97
CA THR A 6 48.54 29.33 42.77
C THR A 6 48.58 28.96 41.30
N ILE A 7 47.88 29.70 40.43
CA ILE A 7 47.92 29.53 38.99
C ILE A 7 49.31 29.86 38.43
N GLN A 8 49.95 30.89 38.98
CA GLN A 8 51.29 31.33 38.62
C GLN A 8 52.32 30.22 38.86
N SER A 9 52.38 29.71 40.09
CA SER A 9 53.32 28.64 40.45
C SER A 9 53.14 27.41 39.56
N SER A 10 51.91 26.97 39.33
CA SER A 10 51.59 25.86 38.46
C SER A 10 51.98 26.13 36.97
N ALA A 11 51.77 27.35 36.50
CA ALA A 11 52.09 27.73 35.12
C ALA A 11 53.62 27.85 34.92
N ILE A 12 54.36 28.31 35.92
CA ILE A 12 55.82 28.34 35.88
C ILE A 12 56.39 26.91 35.78
N GLU A 13 55.93 26.02 36.67
CA GLU A 13 56.38 24.62 36.67
C GLU A 13 56.04 23.91 35.34
N LYS A 14 54.84 24.13 34.81
CA LYS A 14 54.46 23.58 33.47
C LYS A 14 55.32 24.18 32.36
N THR A 15 55.74 25.45 32.49
CA THR A 15 56.63 26.05 31.48
C THR A 15 58.02 25.44 31.54
N LYS A 16 58.55 25.28 32.77
CA LYS A 16 59.84 24.60 32.97
C LYS A 16 59.84 23.20 32.41
N HIS A 17 58.78 22.44 32.72
CA HIS A 17 58.59 21.06 32.18
C HIS A 17 58.50 21.06 30.64
N THR A 18 57.80 22.01 30.04
CA THR A 18 57.70 22.14 28.58
C THR A 18 59.04 22.46 27.94
N LEU A 19 59.85 23.32 28.59
CA LEU A 19 61.19 23.67 28.11
C LEU A 19 62.13 22.47 28.25
N LEU A 20 62.11 21.75 29.38
CA LEU A 20 62.91 20.54 29.56
C LEU A 20 62.57 19.45 28.54
N LYS A 21 61.29 19.29 28.26
CA LYS A 21 60.85 18.33 27.22
C LYS A 21 61.33 18.73 25.83
N ASP A 22 61.29 20.01 25.49
CA ASP A 22 61.83 20.51 24.21
C ASP A 22 63.33 20.33 24.13
N ILE A 23 64.07 20.67 25.22
CA ILE A 23 65.49 20.41 25.30
C ILE A 23 65.79 18.93 25.02
N LYS A 24 65.22 18.02 25.82
CA LYS A 24 65.45 16.58 25.67
C LYS A 24 65.15 16.07 24.25
N ASN A 25 64.08 16.56 23.61
CA ASN A 25 63.76 16.16 22.23
C ASN A 25 64.81 16.72 21.24
N VAL A 26 65.19 17.98 21.36
CA VAL A 26 66.11 18.59 20.37
C VAL A 26 67.53 18.10 20.53
N ILE A 27 68.08 18.01 21.77
CA ILE A 27 69.44 17.53 21.98
C ILE A 27 69.58 16.01 21.87
N GLY A 28 68.52 15.24 22.19
CA GLY A 28 68.54 13.77 22.09
C GLY A 28 68.64 13.27 20.65
N GLU A 29 68.18 14.07 19.67
CA GLU A 29 68.30 13.74 18.23
C GLU A 29 69.75 13.92 17.69
N GLN A 30 70.58 14.67 18.40
CA GLN A 30 71.93 15.02 17.93
C GLN A 30 72.93 13.95 18.32
N ASP A 31 73.87 13.59 17.39
CA ASP A 31 74.92 12.61 17.68
C ASP A 31 76.03 13.13 18.59
N GLU A 32 76.21 14.45 18.61
CA GLU A 32 77.14 15.12 19.52
C GLU A 32 76.36 16.13 20.38
N CYS A 33 76.81 16.36 21.62
CA CYS A 33 76.16 17.31 22.52
C CYS A 33 76.24 18.74 21.98
N PRO A 34 75.14 19.37 21.56
CA PRO A 34 75.23 20.73 21.08
C PRO A 34 75.58 21.69 22.23
N ASP A 35 76.26 22.78 21.92
CA ASP A 35 76.53 23.80 22.92
C ASP A 35 75.21 24.48 23.38
N PHE A 36 75.10 24.78 24.69
CA PHE A 36 73.91 25.37 25.26
C PHE A 36 73.52 26.71 24.59
N GLU A 37 74.54 27.53 24.22
CA GLU A 37 74.33 28.79 23.50
C GLU A 37 73.67 28.59 22.12
N THR A 38 74.09 27.52 21.42
CA THR A 38 73.50 27.11 20.13
C THR A 38 72.03 26.73 20.32
N TYR A 39 71.64 25.90 21.33
CA TYR A 39 70.30 25.59 21.66
C TYR A 39 69.47 26.84 21.94
N LEU A 40 69.99 27.80 22.77
CA LEU A 40 69.30 29.04 23.09
C LEU A 40 69.01 29.87 21.83
N THR A 41 69.96 29.89 20.89
CA THR A 41 69.85 30.64 19.64
C THR A 41 68.80 30.01 18.72
N ASP A 42 68.86 28.71 18.50
CA ASP A 42 67.94 27.98 17.62
C ASP A 42 66.51 27.97 18.16
N ARG A 43 66.35 27.85 19.45
CA ARG A 43 65.06 27.79 20.09
C ARG A 43 64.58 29.12 20.67
N HIS A 44 65.26 30.23 20.41
CA HIS A 44 64.96 31.56 20.94
C HIS A 44 63.48 31.91 20.79
N SER A 45 62.86 31.75 19.63
CA SER A 45 61.47 32.06 19.38
C SER A 45 60.50 31.21 20.19
N PHE A 46 60.83 29.94 20.38
CA PHE A 46 60.04 28.98 21.18
C PHE A 46 60.10 29.35 22.68
N ILE A 47 61.29 29.49 23.20
CA ILE A 47 61.52 29.84 24.63
C ILE A 47 60.80 31.14 24.98
N LYS A 48 60.95 32.19 24.12
CA LYS A 48 60.27 33.49 24.31
C LYS A 48 58.74 33.37 24.37
N LYS A 49 58.15 32.46 23.63
CA LYS A 49 56.69 32.27 23.58
C LYS A 49 56.19 31.25 24.61
N ALA A 50 57.03 30.36 25.11
CA ALA A 50 56.65 29.26 26.00
C ALA A 50 55.90 29.74 27.23
N TRP A 51 56.47 30.68 27.99
CA TRP A 51 55.82 31.23 29.18
C TRP A 51 54.48 31.89 28.85
N GLY A 52 54.42 32.73 27.84
CA GLY A 52 53.17 33.42 27.49
C GLY A 52 52.05 32.49 27.02
N THR A 53 52.44 31.35 26.38
CA THR A 53 51.49 30.34 25.91
C THR A 53 50.97 29.52 27.07
N THR A 54 51.86 29.04 27.97
CA THR A 54 51.50 28.25 29.14
C THR A 54 50.68 29.07 30.13
N TRP A 55 51.09 30.31 30.40
CA TRP A 55 50.30 31.23 31.22
C TRP A 55 48.86 31.40 30.68
N ARG A 56 48.75 31.69 29.39
CA ARG A 56 47.44 31.88 28.79
C ARG A 56 46.56 30.64 28.91
N LYS A 57 47.12 29.45 28.68
CA LYS A 57 46.37 28.19 28.85
C LYS A 57 45.92 28.01 30.32
N ALA A 58 46.82 28.21 31.27
CA ALA A 58 46.56 28.05 32.69
C ALA A 58 45.49 29.00 33.20
N VAL A 59 45.61 30.30 32.92
CA VAL A 59 44.68 31.29 33.42
C VAL A 59 43.30 31.26 32.72
N VAL A 60 43.29 30.88 31.46
CA VAL A 60 42.02 30.70 30.71
C VAL A 60 41.26 29.47 31.15
N SER A 61 41.94 28.37 31.51
CA SER A 61 41.31 27.14 32.01
C SER A 61 40.80 27.29 33.45
N SER A 62 41.50 28.06 34.28
CA SER A 62 41.18 28.20 35.71
C SER A 62 40.18 29.32 36.04
N VAL A 63 39.89 30.24 35.12
CA VAL A 63 39.01 31.38 35.37
C VAL A 63 37.81 31.37 34.43
N SER A 64 36.58 31.52 34.96
CA SER A 64 35.36 31.51 34.16
C SER A 64 35.30 32.67 33.14
N LYS A 65 34.63 32.48 32.03
CA LYS A 65 34.44 33.53 31.00
C LYS A 65 33.80 34.79 31.58
N LYS A 66 32.90 34.66 32.56
CA LYS A 66 32.21 35.77 33.23
C LYS A 66 33.20 36.54 34.08
N SER A 67 34.00 35.88 34.90
CA SER A 67 35.00 36.48 35.76
C SER A 67 36.09 37.20 34.97
N ARG A 68 36.52 36.66 33.83
CA ARG A 68 37.49 37.29 32.91
C ARG A 68 36.96 38.60 32.34
N LYS A 69 35.69 38.67 31.96
CA LYS A 69 35.05 39.89 31.47
C LYS A 69 34.94 40.94 32.58
N SER A 70 34.48 40.51 33.78
CA SER A 70 34.35 41.43 34.94
C SER A 70 35.69 42.05 35.30
N TYR A 71 36.74 41.25 35.43
CA TYR A 71 38.09 41.72 35.73
C TYR A 71 38.61 42.74 34.70
N LEU A 72 38.43 42.48 33.41
CA LEU A 72 38.87 43.41 32.36
C LEU A 72 38.07 44.71 32.39
N THR A 73 36.78 44.64 32.68
CA THR A 73 35.93 45.83 32.83
C THR A 73 36.33 46.66 34.02
N GLU A 74 36.64 46.09 35.19
CA GLU A 74 37.18 46.76 36.38
C GLU A 74 38.52 47.45 36.13
N LYS A 75 39.33 46.89 35.22
CA LYS A 75 40.61 47.44 34.75
C LYS A 75 40.47 48.52 33.64
N GLY A 76 39.23 48.91 33.30
CA GLY A 76 38.94 49.98 32.35
C GLY A 76 38.90 49.51 30.84
N PHE A 77 38.84 48.22 30.55
CA PHE A 77 38.75 47.77 29.18
C PHE A 77 37.28 47.66 28.75
N GLU A 78 36.91 48.21 27.61
CA GLU A 78 35.62 47.96 26.98
C GLU A 78 35.60 46.61 26.27
N VAL A 79 34.95 45.61 26.92
CA VAL A 79 34.90 44.22 26.40
C VAL A 79 33.64 43.90 25.58
N LYS A 80 32.71 44.88 25.43
CA LYS A 80 31.49 44.73 24.62
C LYS A 80 31.86 44.61 23.11
N GLY A 81 31.47 43.50 22.44
CA GLY A 81 31.70 43.29 21.01
C GLY A 81 32.99 42.51 20.66
N TYR A 82 33.85 42.21 21.61
CA TYR A 82 35.06 41.41 21.34
C TYR A 82 34.77 39.91 21.23
N LYS A 83 35.44 39.25 20.27
CA LYS A 83 35.39 37.78 20.14
C LYS A 83 35.98 37.10 21.40
N PRO A 84 35.45 35.96 21.86
CA PRO A 84 35.94 35.27 23.08
C PRO A 84 37.46 35.11 23.13
N GLN A 85 38.07 34.71 22.01
CA GLN A 85 39.53 34.52 21.91
C GLN A 85 40.32 35.80 22.10
N ALA A 86 39.77 36.96 21.73
CA ALA A 86 40.43 38.25 21.95
C ALA A 86 40.37 38.66 23.44
N ILE A 87 39.25 38.36 24.11
CA ILE A 87 39.11 38.57 25.57
C ILE A 87 40.10 37.68 26.32
N ASP A 88 40.22 36.41 25.94
CA ASP A 88 41.15 35.48 26.55
C ASP A 88 42.63 35.91 26.40
N LYS A 89 43.00 36.42 25.22
CA LYS A 89 44.34 36.99 24.99
C LYS A 89 44.60 38.22 25.81
N LEU A 90 43.63 39.12 25.86
CA LEU A 90 43.72 40.38 26.62
C LEU A 90 43.82 40.11 28.13
N PHE A 91 42.97 39.22 28.64
CA PHE A 91 42.97 38.81 30.04
C PHE A 91 44.30 38.15 30.44
N ALA A 92 44.81 37.24 29.65
CA ALA A 92 46.08 36.60 29.91
C ALA A 92 47.29 37.57 29.81
N LYS A 93 47.19 38.57 28.93
CA LYS A 93 48.21 39.62 28.83
C LYS A 93 48.20 40.55 30.05
N GLU A 94 47.00 40.92 30.50
CA GLU A 94 46.85 41.86 31.63
C GLU A 94 47.20 41.19 32.97
N THR A 95 46.75 39.98 33.21
CA THR A 95 47.05 39.21 34.43
C THR A 95 48.52 38.75 34.50
N ARG A 96 49.28 38.81 33.39
CA ARG A 96 50.71 38.55 33.35
C ARG A 96 51.56 39.71 33.77
N LYS A 97 51.02 40.95 33.75
CA LYS A 97 51.75 42.12 34.20
C LYS A 97 52.03 42.03 35.71
N GLY A 98 53.30 42.09 36.07
CA GLY A 98 53.77 41.96 37.46
C GLY A 98 54.23 40.52 37.83
N ILE A 99 54.20 39.56 36.92
CA ILE A 99 54.77 38.25 37.16
C ILE A 99 56.19 38.21 36.60
N GLU A 100 57.15 38.14 37.47
CA GLU A 100 58.59 38.13 37.14
C GLU A 100 59.03 36.65 36.93
N PHE A 101 58.76 36.10 35.75
CA PHE A 101 59.37 34.83 35.30
C PHE A 101 59.99 35.02 33.94
N ASN A 102 61.34 34.83 33.87
CA ASN A 102 62.09 34.85 32.62
C ASN A 102 62.61 33.46 32.31
N ALA A 103 62.11 32.87 31.25
CA ALA A 103 62.50 31.54 30.82
C ALA A 103 63.94 31.40 30.39
N PHE A 104 64.53 32.48 29.83
CA PHE A 104 65.93 32.50 29.46
C PHE A 104 66.83 32.53 30.70
N SER A 105 66.57 33.44 31.66
CA SER A 105 67.35 33.53 32.89
C SER A 105 67.26 32.23 33.70
N TRP A 106 66.11 31.57 33.75
CA TRP A 106 65.95 30.25 34.38
C TRP A 106 66.77 29.19 33.67
N LEU A 107 66.78 29.16 32.32
CA LEU A 107 67.60 28.20 31.56
C LEU A 107 69.09 28.43 31.73
N GLU A 108 69.52 29.71 31.73
CA GLU A 108 70.91 30.10 31.99
C GLU A 108 71.37 29.73 33.41
N GLU A 109 70.51 29.92 34.41
CA GLU A 109 70.77 29.51 35.79
C GLU A 109 70.92 28.01 35.93
N GLN A 110 70.11 27.21 35.21
CA GLN A 110 70.12 25.75 35.28
C GLN A 110 71.30 25.13 34.45
N TYR A 111 71.52 25.65 33.22
CA TYR A 111 72.37 24.98 32.21
C TYR A 111 73.41 25.91 31.57
N GLY A 112 73.55 27.14 32.07
CA GLY A 112 74.48 28.12 31.52
C GLY A 112 75.98 27.80 31.84
N LYS A 113 76.83 28.76 31.53
CA LYS A 113 78.30 28.58 31.58
C LYS A 113 78.87 28.00 32.87
N GLY A 114 78.20 28.18 34.02
CA GLY A 114 78.58 27.58 35.31
C GLY A 114 78.19 26.14 35.53
N ASN A 115 77.22 25.61 34.76
CA ASN A 115 76.58 24.31 34.97
C ASN A 115 76.72 23.38 33.76
N LYS A 116 77.82 23.40 33.09
CA LYS A 116 78.10 22.56 31.92
C LYS A 116 78.02 21.05 32.17
N ALA A 117 78.27 20.62 33.40
CA ALA A 117 78.10 19.22 33.81
C ALA A 117 76.59 18.81 33.80
N GLU A 118 75.66 19.67 34.22
CA GLU A 118 74.23 19.41 34.20
C GLU A 118 73.64 19.33 32.76
N TRP A 119 74.18 20.19 31.86
CA TRP A 119 73.85 20.13 30.43
C TRP A 119 74.25 18.82 29.77
N LEU A 120 75.48 18.37 30.05
CA LEU A 120 76.03 17.08 29.53
C LEU A 120 75.21 15.88 30.12
N SER A 121 74.83 15.97 31.43
CA SER A 121 74.03 14.93 32.05
C SER A 121 72.68 14.84 31.38
N LEU A 122 72.00 16.01 31.15
CA LEU A 122 70.70 16.08 30.48
C LEU A 122 70.77 15.54 29.03
N TYR A 123 71.88 15.83 28.31
CA TYR A 123 72.16 15.25 27.00
C TYR A 123 72.22 13.71 27.06
N GLY A 124 73.00 13.19 28.03
CA GLY A 124 73.11 11.73 28.23
C GLY A 124 71.73 11.03 28.43
N GLU A 125 70.93 11.62 29.31
CA GLU A 125 69.56 11.13 29.51
C GLU A 125 68.69 11.23 28.24
N ALA A 126 68.73 12.39 27.56
CA ALA A 126 67.95 12.59 26.34
C ALA A 126 68.35 11.64 25.19
N ARG A 127 69.65 11.36 25.06
CA ARG A 127 70.18 10.45 24.06
C ARG A 127 69.75 9.00 24.33
N ALA A 128 69.80 8.58 25.60
CA ALA A 128 69.34 7.27 26.01
C ALA A 128 67.84 7.09 25.76
N GLU A 129 67.01 8.06 26.13
CA GLU A 129 65.55 8.08 25.86
C GLU A 129 65.27 8.04 24.35
N PHE A 130 66.04 8.74 23.54
CA PHE A 130 65.90 8.73 22.08
C PHE A 130 66.27 7.38 21.44
N ALA A 131 67.39 6.82 21.87
CA ALA A 131 67.85 5.49 21.38
C ALA A 131 66.82 4.39 21.70
N GLU A 132 66.26 4.38 22.93
CA GLU A 132 65.22 3.42 23.31
C GLU A 132 63.96 3.56 22.44
N LYS A 133 63.51 4.78 22.22
CA LYS A 133 62.35 5.05 21.34
C LYS A 133 62.62 4.67 19.87
N GLU A 134 63.82 4.84 19.40
CA GLU A 134 64.18 4.45 18.04
C GLU A 134 64.20 2.93 17.88
N GLU A 135 64.69 2.22 18.87
CA GLU A 135 64.69 0.76 18.90
C GLU A 135 63.28 0.19 18.97
N GLU A 136 62.44 0.75 19.85
CA GLU A 136 61.01 0.42 19.88
C GLU A 136 60.27 0.68 18.53
N ARG A 137 60.63 1.79 17.83
CA ARG A 137 60.05 2.09 16.52
C ARG A 137 60.47 1.07 15.47
N LYS A 138 61.78 0.72 15.44
CA LYS A 138 62.33 -0.29 14.52
C LYS A 138 61.67 -1.66 14.76
N GLU A 139 61.46 -2.05 16.02
CA GLU A 139 60.83 -3.33 16.35
C GLU A 139 59.33 -3.31 15.96
N LYS A 140 58.63 -2.18 16.17
CA LYS A 140 57.25 -2.03 15.70
C LYS A 140 57.12 -2.09 14.17
N GLU A 141 58.04 -1.42 13.45
CA GLU A 141 58.08 -1.46 11.99
C GLU A 141 58.37 -2.87 11.46
N ARG A 142 59.29 -3.60 12.13
CA ARG A 142 59.60 -5.00 11.83
C ARG A 142 58.39 -5.90 12.07
N GLN A 143 57.72 -5.72 13.21
CA GLN A 143 56.51 -6.49 13.54
C GLN A 143 55.37 -6.18 12.59
N GLN A 144 55.21 -4.91 12.20
CA GLN A 144 54.21 -4.50 11.22
C GLN A 144 54.47 -5.10 9.84
N SER A 145 55.73 -5.11 9.40
CA SER A 145 56.14 -5.76 8.14
C SER A 145 55.85 -7.27 8.13
N ILE A 146 56.03 -7.95 9.27
CA ILE A 146 55.68 -9.36 9.42
C ILE A 146 54.18 -9.56 9.34
N ASN A 147 53.43 -8.70 10.00
CA ASN A 147 51.98 -8.79 9.99
C ASN A 147 51.40 -8.48 8.61
N ASP A 148 51.93 -7.48 7.91
CA ASP A 148 51.54 -7.13 6.53
C ASP A 148 51.81 -8.28 5.55
N ARG A 149 52.92 -8.98 5.71
CA ARG A 149 53.22 -10.18 4.93
C ARG A 149 52.22 -11.29 5.22
N LYS A 150 51.92 -11.58 6.49
CA LYS A 150 50.91 -12.58 6.87
C LYS A 150 49.57 -12.24 6.30
N ALA A 151 49.14 -10.97 6.36
CA ALA A 151 47.87 -10.52 5.81
C ALA A 151 47.80 -10.71 4.29
N ARG A 152 48.86 -10.44 3.56
CA ARG A 152 48.92 -10.67 2.10
C ARG A 152 48.80 -12.15 1.76
N TYR A 153 49.46 -13.03 2.49
CA TYR A 153 49.35 -14.47 2.27
C TYR A 153 48.02 -15.04 2.68
N GLN A 154 47.36 -14.46 3.69
CA GLN A 154 45.99 -14.79 4.05
C GLN A 154 45.02 -14.43 2.92
N LEU A 155 45.20 -13.27 2.30
CA LEU A 155 44.40 -12.86 1.14
C LEU A 155 44.68 -13.77 -0.08
N GLN A 156 45.95 -14.15 -0.31
CA GLN A 156 46.30 -15.06 -1.40
C GLN A 156 45.74 -16.46 -1.16
N LEU A 157 45.75 -16.95 0.09
CA LEU A 157 45.13 -18.22 0.46
C LEU A 157 43.62 -18.19 0.19
N ASN A 158 42.93 -17.07 0.46
CA ASN A 158 41.51 -16.91 0.13
C ASN A 158 41.28 -16.99 -1.40
N LEU A 159 42.12 -16.32 -2.20
CA LEU A 159 42.04 -16.34 -3.67
C LEU A 159 42.19 -17.74 -4.27
N GLU A 160 43.02 -18.59 -3.67
CA GLU A 160 43.21 -19.97 -4.11
C GLU A 160 42.14 -20.91 -3.57
N ALA A 161 41.72 -20.73 -2.33
CA ALA A 161 40.78 -21.62 -1.65
C ALA A 161 39.29 -21.36 -2.01
N ALA A 162 38.88 -20.10 -2.25
CA ALA A 162 37.51 -19.76 -2.56
C ALA A 162 36.99 -20.39 -3.89
N PRO A 163 37.74 -20.43 -4.98
CA PRO A 163 37.34 -21.14 -6.18
C PRO A 163 37.18 -22.65 -5.96
N ILE A 164 38.04 -23.28 -5.14
CA ILE A 164 37.92 -24.70 -4.79
C ILE A 164 36.68 -24.95 -4.02
N LEU A 165 36.35 -24.08 -3.04
CA LEU A 165 35.12 -24.13 -2.28
C LEU A 165 33.90 -24.07 -3.21
N GLU A 166 33.84 -23.11 -4.12
CA GLU A 166 32.71 -22.87 -5.00
C GLU A 166 32.50 -24.04 -5.97
N VAL A 167 33.55 -24.57 -6.57
CA VAL A 167 33.44 -25.71 -7.52
C VAL A 167 32.95 -26.97 -6.82
N ASN A 168 33.38 -27.22 -5.59
CA ASN A 168 33.12 -28.46 -4.87
C ASN A 168 31.94 -28.36 -3.89
N LYS A 169 31.14 -27.26 -3.87
CA LYS A 169 30.02 -27.10 -2.96
C LYS A 169 29.08 -28.29 -2.94
N GLY A 170 28.71 -28.81 -4.10
CA GLY A 170 27.87 -29.99 -4.21
C GLY A 170 28.43 -31.23 -3.55
N LEU A 171 29.73 -31.50 -3.73
CA LEU A 171 30.41 -32.62 -3.11
C LEU A 171 30.51 -32.45 -1.59
N TYR A 172 30.83 -31.24 -1.13
CA TYR A 172 30.87 -30.93 0.31
C TYR A 172 29.51 -31.10 0.96
N TYR A 173 28.44 -30.70 0.27
CA TYR A 173 27.07 -30.94 0.75
C TYR A 173 26.79 -32.44 0.96
N LEU A 174 27.18 -33.29 0.00
CA LEU A 174 27.00 -34.72 0.13
C LEU A 174 27.73 -35.31 1.33
N HIS A 175 28.95 -34.88 1.61
CA HIS A 175 29.69 -35.30 2.83
C HIS A 175 28.99 -34.88 4.11
N ILE A 176 28.46 -33.66 4.18
CA ILE A 176 27.70 -33.20 5.36
C ILE A 176 26.41 -33.99 5.50
N ARG A 177 25.70 -34.23 4.37
CA ARG A 177 24.47 -35.01 4.33
C ARG A 177 24.68 -36.46 4.80
N GLU A 178 25.81 -37.07 4.45
CA GLU A 178 26.23 -38.40 4.91
C GLU A 178 26.42 -38.43 6.43
N GLN A 179 27.17 -37.46 6.96
CA GLN A 179 27.39 -37.35 8.42
C GLN A 179 26.08 -37.12 9.17
N LEU A 180 25.20 -36.29 8.61
CA LEU A 180 23.85 -36.05 9.15
C LEU A 180 23.03 -37.33 9.17
N SER A 181 23.05 -38.11 8.07
CA SER A 181 22.31 -39.38 7.95
C SER A 181 22.69 -40.37 9.07
N HIS A 182 24.00 -40.52 9.30
CA HIS A 182 24.49 -41.39 10.34
C HIS A 182 24.06 -40.93 11.74
N GLN A 183 24.11 -39.66 12.02
CA GLN A 183 23.70 -39.11 13.32
C GLN A 183 22.18 -39.24 13.52
N LEU A 184 21.37 -38.87 12.51
CA LEU A 184 19.91 -39.02 12.54
C LEU A 184 19.49 -40.48 12.77
N SER A 185 20.10 -41.41 12.02
CA SER A 185 19.81 -42.84 12.19
C SER A 185 20.14 -43.35 13.62
N LYS A 186 21.17 -42.79 14.21
CA LYS A 186 21.53 -43.12 15.64
C LYS A 186 20.50 -42.50 16.57
N ASP A 187 20.17 -41.25 16.45
CA ASP A 187 19.29 -40.54 17.35
C ASP A 187 17.87 -41.10 17.32
N ILE A 188 17.32 -41.39 16.14
CA ILE A 188 15.99 -42.02 15.98
C ILE A 188 15.95 -43.43 16.61
N LYS A 189 17.08 -44.19 16.61
CA LYS A 189 17.13 -45.53 17.20
C LYS A 189 17.35 -45.53 18.70
N THR A 190 17.97 -44.49 19.25
CA THR A 190 18.43 -44.49 20.65
C THR A 190 17.68 -43.52 21.56
N ASN A 191 17.01 -42.53 21.00
CA ASN A 191 16.31 -41.50 21.75
C ASN A 191 14.80 -41.75 21.75
N SER A 192 14.17 -41.51 22.89
CA SER A 192 12.72 -41.51 23.01
C SER A 192 12.16 -40.07 22.94
N LYS A 193 10.93 -39.92 22.53
CA LYS A 193 10.18 -38.65 22.55
C LYS A 193 9.99 -38.10 23.98
N TYR A 194 10.58 -38.69 24.98
CA TYR A 194 10.27 -38.45 26.37
C TYR A 194 11.47 -37.95 27.16
N ILE A 195 11.23 -36.96 28.01
CA ILE A 195 12.21 -36.36 28.90
C ILE A 195 11.91 -36.79 30.34
N GLU A 196 12.65 -37.77 30.85
CA GLU A 196 12.46 -38.32 32.21
C GLU A 196 12.76 -37.34 33.36
N ASN A 197 13.48 -36.25 33.14
CA ASN A 197 14.04 -35.40 34.21
C ASN A 197 13.49 -33.98 34.25
N TYR A 198 12.28 -33.78 33.79
CA TYR A 198 11.71 -32.45 33.75
C TYR A 198 10.83 -32.14 34.96
N ALA A 199 11.06 -30.97 35.60
CA ALA A 199 10.14 -30.45 36.62
C ALA A 199 8.86 -29.96 35.94
N PRO A 200 7.67 -30.41 36.33
CA PRO A 200 6.44 -30.15 35.61
C PRO A 200 6.12 -28.65 35.57
N HIS A 201 6.03 -28.09 34.37
CA HIS A 201 5.36 -26.82 34.11
C HIS A 201 3.99 -27.16 33.52
N THR A 202 2.94 -26.77 34.20
CA THR A 202 1.55 -27.22 34.01
C THR A 202 0.94 -26.96 32.63
N GLU A 203 1.51 -26.10 31.80
CA GLU A 203 1.03 -25.81 30.43
C GLU A 203 1.69 -26.69 29.34
N LEU A 204 2.78 -27.37 29.66
CA LEU A 204 3.53 -28.25 28.74
C LEU A 204 3.31 -29.75 29.04
N GLU A 205 2.70 -30.08 30.17
CA GLU A 205 2.43 -31.49 30.53
C GLU A 205 1.57 -32.20 29.48
N ASP A 206 0.61 -31.49 28.87
CA ASP A 206 -0.31 -32.08 27.89
C ASP A 206 0.38 -32.37 26.54
N GLU A 207 1.40 -31.59 26.12
CA GLU A 207 2.17 -31.82 24.91
C GLU A 207 3.32 -32.84 25.11
N LEU A 208 3.84 -32.96 26.35
CA LEU A 208 4.95 -33.87 26.71
C LEU A 208 4.51 -35.29 27.05
N ILE A 209 3.22 -35.55 27.16
CA ILE A 209 2.64 -36.85 27.63
C ILE A 209 2.73 -37.96 26.58
N ALA A 210 3.17 -37.73 25.37
CA ALA A 210 3.33 -38.81 24.39
C ALA A 210 4.61 -39.61 24.64
N ASN A 211 4.57 -40.49 25.61
CA ASN A 211 5.59 -41.54 25.81
C ASN A 211 5.69 -42.39 24.55
N GLY A 212 6.83 -42.40 23.90
CA GLY A 212 7.06 -43.25 22.73
C GLY A 212 8.46 -43.10 22.17
N ASP A 213 8.93 -44.14 21.51
CA ASP A 213 10.18 -44.06 20.77
C ASP A 213 10.02 -43.17 19.53
N LEU A 214 11.09 -42.49 19.15
CA LEU A 214 11.13 -41.78 17.89
C LEU A 214 11.05 -42.80 16.76
N THR A 215 10.08 -42.65 15.86
CA THR A 215 9.95 -43.52 14.68
C THR A 215 10.10 -42.74 13.41
N ARG A 216 10.66 -43.38 12.38
CA ARG A 216 10.82 -42.74 11.04
C ARG A 216 9.51 -42.30 10.41
N HIS A 217 8.42 -42.95 10.77
CA HIS A 217 7.10 -42.70 10.17
C HIS A 217 6.40 -41.50 10.77
N ASP A 218 6.91 -40.96 11.87
CA ASP A 218 6.34 -39.79 12.52
C ASP A 218 6.73 -38.49 11.81
N TYR A 219 7.75 -38.52 10.96
CA TYR A 219 8.36 -37.36 10.34
C TYR A 219 8.45 -37.51 8.83
N GLU A 220 7.92 -36.53 8.10
CA GLU A 220 8.01 -36.50 6.63
C GLU A 220 9.32 -35.84 6.17
N THR A 221 9.70 -34.72 6.78
CA THR A 221 10.90 -33.97 6.46
C THR A 221 11.91 -33.98 7.60
N VAL A 222 13.15 -33.63 7.28
CA VAL A 222 14.19 -33.40 8.30
C VAL A 222 13.77 -32.28 9.25
N ASN A 223 13.07 -31.25 8.75
CA ASN A 223 12.53 -30.17 9.55
C ASN A 223 11.54 -30.66 10.62
N ASP A 224 10.65 -31.61 10.26
CA ASP A 224 9.65 -32.11 11.23
C ASP A 224 10.34 -32.80 12.39
N PHE A 225 11.43 -33.55 12.14
CA PHE A 225 12.25 -34.13 13.19
C PHE A 225 13.01 -33.07 14.01
N PHE A 226 13.49 -32.01 13.36
CA PHE A 226 14.24 -30.95 14.04
C PHE A 226 13.38 -30.17 15.04
N GLN A 227 12.07 -30.12 14.85
CA GLN A 227 11.15 -29.47 15.79
C GLN A 227 10.86 -30.34 17.05
N GLU A 228 11.29 -31.59 17.09
CA GLU A 228 11.10 -32.47 18.25
C GLU A 228 12.01 -32.04 19.41
N LEU A 229 11.52 -32.21 20.64
CA LEU A 229 12.25 -31.81 21.84
C LEU A 229 13.34 -32.84 22.20
N THR A 230 14.55 -32.36 22.54
CA THR A 230 15.69 -33.21 22.92
C THR A 230 15.66 -33.63 24.38
N GLY A 231 14.92 -32.93 25.22
CA GLY A 231 14.98 -33.06 26.66
C GLY A 231 15.92 -32.09 27.38
N GLY A 232 16.69 -31.35 26.63
CA GLY A 232 17.52 -30.29 27.20
C GLY A 232 16.68 -29.07 27.60
N VAL A 233 17.05 -28.47 28.73
CA VAL A 233 16.40 -27.26 29.25
C VAL A 233 17.46 -26.26 29.65
N SER A 234 17.32 -25.04 29.14
CA SER A 234 18.13 -23.90 29.53
C SER A 234 17.27 -22.79 30.14
N SER A 235 17.85 -21.96 31.00
CA SER A 235 17.15 -20.81 31.57
C SER A 235 17.92 -19.53 31.24
N GLU A 236 17.23 -18.58 30.63
CA GLU A 236 17.74 -17.22 30.43
C GLU A 236 17.09 -16.24 31.41
N LEU A 237 17.90 -15.38 32.03
CA LEU A 237 17.44 -14.30 32.90
C LEU A 237 17.15 -13.06 32.01
N ASP A 238 15.90 -12.78 31.76
CA ASP A 238 15.49 -11.46 31.27
C ASP A 238 15.28 -10.51 32.47
N ARG A 239 15.28 -9.22 32.18
CA ARG A 239 15.21 -8.14 33.22
C ARG A 239 14.03 -8.23 34.17
N TYR A 240 13.02 -9.02 33.87
CA TYR A 240 11.76 -9.13 34.64
C TYR A 240 11.30 -10.56 34.94
N SER A 241 11.89 -11.60 34.30
CA SER A 241 11.50 -13.00 34.51
C SER A 241 12.60 -13.97 34.08
N THR A 242 12.58 -15.18 34.61
CA THR A 242 13.38 -16.28 34.10
C THR A 242 12.59 -16.96 32.99
N ILE A 243 13.12 -16.91 31.76
CA ILE A 243 12.53 -17.59 30.61
C ILE A 243 13.16 -18.99 30.56
N ILE A 244 12.32 -20.00 30.52
CA ILE A 244 12.74 -21.40 30.36
C ILE A 244 12.69 -21.69 28.86
N LEU A 245 13.82 -22.07 28.28
CA LEU A 245 13.96 -22.46 26.90
C LEU A 245 14.12 -23.97 26.81
N PHE A 246 13.35 -24.59 25.95
CA PHE A 246 13.43 -26.00 25.63
C PHE A 246 14.32 -26.18 24.39
N GLU A 247 15.28 -27.11 24.49
CA GLU A 247 16.16 -27.46 23.41
C GLU A 247 15.44 -28.38 22.43
N THR A 248 15.48 -28.06 21.13
CA THR A 248 15.00 -28.90 20.06
C THR A 248 16.15 -29.61 19.35
N TYR A 249 15.85 -30.62 18.55
CA TYR A 249 16.88 -31.20 17.68
C TYR A 249 17.39 -30.17 16.68
N GLU A 250 16.66 -29.12 16.35
CA GLU A 250 17.16 -28.03 15.50
C GLU A 250 18.38 -27.35 16.12
N ASP A 251 18.35 -27.05 17.41
CA ASP A 251 19.46 -26.42 18.14
C ASP A 251 20.69 -27.33 18.16
N VAL A 252 20.49 -28.60 18.42
CA VAL A 252 21.57 -29.61 18.45
C VAL A 252 22.18 -29.81 17.09
N TYR A 253 21.35 -29.95 16.07
CA TYR A 253 21.83 -30.19 14.70
C TYR A 253 22.40 -28.96 14.02
N GLU A 254 22.02 -27.75 14.41
CA GLU A 254 22.67 -26.54 13.94
C GLU A 254 24.14 -26.50 14.37
N VAL A 255 24.42 -26.85 15.63
CA VAL A 255 25.78 -26.98 16.13
C VAL A 255 26.51 -28.12 15.41
N PHE A 256 25.88 -29.29 15.30
CA PHE A 256 26.47 -30.46 14.60
C PHE A 256 26.86 -30.16 13.16
N ILE A 257 25.95 -29.55 12.38
CA ILE A 257 26.20 -29.18 10.98
C ILE A 257 27.34 -28.17 10.89
N THR A 258 27.34 -27.18 11.79
CA THR A 258 28.38 -26.18 11.87
C THR A 258 29.74 -26.84 12.15
N ASP A 259 29.82 -27.67 13.15
CA ASP A 259 31.05 -28.37 13.52
C ASP A 259 31.56 -29.24 12.37
N LYS A 260 30.68 -29.97 11.68
CA LYS A 260 31.07 -30.80 10.54
C LYS A 260 31.54 -30.00 9.33
N ILE A 261 30.91 -28.88 9.04
CA ILE A 261 31.36 -27.97 7.98
C ILE A 261 32.77 -27.45 8.28
N TYR A 262 33.00 -26.98 9.50
CA TYR A 262 34.34 -26.47 9.90
C TYR A 262 35.39 -27.57 10.06
N GLU A 263 34.97 -28.83 10.28
CA GLU A 263 35.88 -29.99 10.36
C GLU A 263 36.28 -30.51 8.98
N ILE A 264 35.33 -30.78 8.11
CA ILE A 264 35.51 -31.53 6.88
C ILE A 264 35.99 -30.62 5.74
N ILE A 265 35.26 -29.53 5.46
CA ILE A 265 35.46 -28.72 4.27
C ILE A 265 36.85 -28.06 4.24
N PRO A 266 37.32 -27.42 5.31
CA PRO A 266 38.71 -26.88 5.29
C PRO A 266 39.80 -27.94 5.13
N THR A 267 39.55 -29.16 5.59
CA THR A 267 40.51 -30.28 5.40
C THR A 267 40.55 -30.70 3.93
N MET A 268 39.40 -30.87 3.30
CA MET A 268 39.30 -31.20 1.88
C MET A 268 39.94 -30.11 1.00
N ILE A 269 39.62 -28.83 1.26
CA ILE A 269 40.21 -27.70 0.54
C ILE A 269 41.74 -27.71 0.71
N MET A 270 42.23 -27.99 1.92
CA MET A 270 43.68 -28.07 2.16
C MET A 270 44.35 -29.14 1.31
N ASP A 271 43.67 -30.28 1.10
CA ASP A 271 44.19 -31.37 0.27
C ASP A 271 44.20 -30.98 -1.21
N ASP A 272 43.16 -30.26 -1.67
CA ASP A 272 42.97 -29.82 -3.06
C ASP A 272 43.81 -28.57 -3.46
N LEU A 273 44.39 -27.85 -2.49
CA LEU A 273 45.26 -26.72 -2.80
C LEU A 273 46.47 -27.11 -3.68
N PRO A 274 46.84 -26.29 -4.69
CA PRO A 274 47.96 -26.55 -5.57
C PRO A 274 49.28 -26.77 -4.81
N ALA A 275 50.05 -27.79 -5.19
CA ALA A 275 51.33 -28.10 -4.54
C ALA A 275 52.31 -26.91 -4.61
N SER A 276 52.32 -26.19 -5.74
CA SER A 276 53.13 -24.98 -5.94
C SER A 276 52.77 -23.90 -4.91
N PHE A 277 51.47 -23.68 -4.62
CA PHE A 277 51.04 -22.72 -3.61
C PHE A 277 51.42 -23.17 -2.20
N LYS A 278 51.27 -24.46 -1.87
CA LYS A 278 51.69 -25.03 -0.57
C LYS A 278 53.17 -24.81 -0.29
N GLU A 279 54.01 -25.02 -1.30
CA GLU A 279 55.48 -24.79 -1.21
C GLU A 279 55.80 -23.30 -1.06
N GLU A 280 55.19 -22.44 -1.84
CA GLU A 280 55.33 -20.99 -1.75
C GLU A 280 54.92 -20.46 -0.38
N TYR A 281 53.73 -20.86 0.11
CA TYR A 281 53.27 -20.51 1.43
C TYR A 281 54.25 -20.90 2.54
N LYS A 282 54.79 -22.12 2.45
CA LYS A 282 55.80 -22.63 3.42
C LYS A 282 57.10 -21.81 3.38
N CYS A 283 57.58 -21.44 2.20
CA CYS A 283 58.81 -20.64 2.04
C CYS A 283 58.65 -19.24 2.67
N TYR A 284 57.51 -18.62 2.55
CA TYR A 284 57.30 -17.23 3.01
C TYR A 284 56.81 -17.11 4.45
N THR A 285 56.12 -18.12 4.97
CA THR A 285 55.54 -18.10 6.33
C THR A 285 56.33 -18.95 7.33
N ASN A 286 57.29 -19.74 6.86
CA ASN A 286 58.00 -20.79 7.61
C ASN A 286 57.08 -21.82 8.26
N ALA A 287 55.85 -21.99 7.77
CA ALA A 287 54.87 -22.94 8.26
C ALA A 287 54.04 -23.54 7.12
N SER A 288 53.61 -24.78 7.24
CA SER A 288 52.64 -25.35 6.28
C SER A 288 51.26 -24.76 6.49
N VAL A 289 50.47 -24.73 5.42
CA VAL A 289 49.02 -24.33 5.51
C VAL A 289 48.32 -25.26 6.49
N THR A 290 47.58 -24.69 7.40
CA THR A 290 46.78 -25.43 8.38
C THR A 290 45.31 -25.26 8.12
N ARG A 291 44.50 -26.19 8.63
CA ARG A 291 43.03 -26.08 8.62
C ARG A 291 42.55 -24.72 9.18
N MET A 292 43.21 -24.25 10.26
CA MET A 292 42.86 -22.96 10.86
C MET A 292 43.14 -21.75 9.96
N ASP A 293 44.16 -21.85 9.09
CA ASP A 293 44.45 -20.78 8.13
C ASP A 293 43.40 -20.71 7.04
N ILE A 294 42.86 -21.83 6.58
CA ILE A 294 41.76 -21.92 5.64
C ILE A 294 40.45 -21.39 6.28
N ILE A 295 40.14 -21.80 7.52
CA ILE A 295 39.01 -21.30 8.28
C ILE A 295 39.04 -19.76 8.41
N LYS A 296 40.23 -19.20 8.68
CA LYS A 296 40.39 -17.74 8.74
C LYS A 296 40.23 -17.08 7.38
N ALA A 297 40.78 -17.69 6.32
CA ALA A 297 40.66 -17.17 4.97
C ALA A 297 39.23 -17.17 4.44
N LEU A 298 38.45 -18.22 4.71
CA LEU A 298 37.09 -18.46 4.21
C LEU A 298 36.03 -18.27 5.27
N ARG A 299 36.29 -17.51 6.33
CA ARG A 299 35.37 -17.40 7.47
C ARG A 299 33.96 -16.98 7.08
N SER A 300 33.82 -15.99 6.20
CA SER A 300 32.52 -15.53 5.72
C SER A 300 31.83 -16.62 4.90
N ASP A 301 32.59 -17.18 3.92
CA ASP A 301 32.04 -18.17 2.98
C ASP A 301 31.58 -19.44 3.68
N LEU A 302 32.34 -19.91 4.68
CA LEU A 302 31.95 -21.06 5.52
C LEU A 302 30.71 -20.76 6.37
N SER A 303 30.58 -19.55 6.89
CA SER A 303 29.36 -19.13 7.62
C SER A 303 28.13 -19.09 6.71
N ASP A 304 28.28 -18.57 5.49
CA ASP A 304 27.22 -18.56 4.51
C ASP A 304 26.84 -19.98 4.09
N LEU A 305 27.82 -20.87 3.99
CA LEU A 305 27.61 -22.27 3.66
C LEU A 305 26.84 -23.03 4.75
N VAL A 306 27.07 -22.72 6.02
CA VAL A 306 26.27 -23.28 7.15
C VAL A 306 24.79 -22.97 6.96
N TYR A 307 24.47 -21.70 6.65
CA TYR A 307 23.08 -21.30 6.42
C TYR A 307 22.50 -21.97 5.17
N GLU A 308 23.27 -22.02 4.07
CA GLU A 308 22.83 -22.64 2.81
C GLU A 308 22.54 -24.14 3.00
N TYR A 309 23.49 -24.89 3.61
CA TYR A 309 23.33 -26.33 3.80
C TYR A 309 22.24 -26.67 4.82
N LYS A 310 22.14 -25.92 5.93
CA LYS A 310 21.03 -26.08 6.85
C LYS A 310 19.68 -25.93 6.12
N LYS A 311 19.54 -24.87 5.33
CA LYS A 311 18.31 -24.64 4.54
C LYS A 311 18.01 -25.79 3.58
N MET A 312 19.00 -26.31 2.89
CA MET A 312 18.81 -27.44 1.98
C MET A 312 18.40 -28.71 2.72
N LEU A 313 19.05 -29.00 3.84
CA LEU A 313 18.83 -30.22 4.65
C LEU A 313 17.43 -30.25 5.28
N VAL A 314 16.94 -29.15 5.81
CA VAL A 314 15.59 -29.07 6.44
C VAL A 314 14.47 -29.32 5.44
N GLU A 315 14.66 -28.98 4.17
CA GLU A 315 13.67 -29.18 3.09
C GLU A 315 13.68 -30.64 2.55
N GLU A 316 14.65 -31.48 2.97
CA GLU A 316 14.73 -32.84 2.51
C GLU A 316 13.75 -33.79 3.21
N LYS A 317 13.31 -34.82 2.49
CA LYS A 317 12.57 -35.90 3.13
C LYS A 317 13.47 -36.70 4.05
N LEU A 318 13.01 -36.97 5.27
CA LEU A 318 13.78 -37.72 6.24
C LEU A 318 14.15 -39.13 5.72
N SER A 319 13.23 -39.79 5.00
CA SER A 319 13.48 -41.09 4.36
C SER A 319 14.65 -41.07 3.42
N ASP A 320 14.74 -40.00 2.58
CA ASP A 320 15.79 -39.85 1.57
C ASP A 320 17.18 -39.65 2.18
N VAL A 321 17.25 -38.97 3.33
CA VAL A 321 18.50 -38.77 4.05
C VAL A 321 18.89 -40.05 4.78
N LEU A 322 17.96 -40.74 5.43
CA LEU A 322 18.25 -41.98 6.18
C LEU A 322 18.65 -43.15 5.26
N GLU A 323 18.23 -43.17 4.00
CA GLU A 323 18.62 -44.15 2.99
C GLU A 323 20.13 -44.32 2.88
N ILE A 324 20.92 -43.22 3.07
CA ILE A 324 22.38 -43.21 2.96
C ILE A 324 23.00 -44.11 4.04
N SER A 325 22.60 -43.94 5.29
CA SER A 325 23.13 -44.72 6.42
C SER A 325 22.59 -46.14 6.44
N ASP A 326 21.35 -46.36 5.97
CA ASP A 326 20.70 -47.69 5.95
C ASP A 326 21.37 -48.64 4.96
N HIS A 327 21.80 -48.10 3.80
CA HIS A 327 22.43 -48.90 2.73
C HIS A 327 23.94 -48.76 2.67
N ASN A 328 24.56 -47.95 3.57
CA ASN A 328 26.00 -47.63 3.62
C ASN A 328 26.54 -47.26 2.23
N LEU A 329 25.87 -46.31 1.56
CA LEU A 329 26.20 -45.88 0.21
C LEU A 329 27.62 -45.29 0.16
N THR A 330 28.36 -45.62 -0.91
CA THR A 330 29.61 -44.88 -1.23
C THR A 330 29.27 -43.44 -1.65
N ILE A 331 30.24 -42.55 -1.69
CA ILE A 331 30.00 -41.15 -2.05
C ILE A 331 29.52 -41.02 -3.51
N GLU A 332 29.97 -41.89 -4.41
CA GLU A 332 29.53 -41.93 -5.80
C GLU A 332 28.09 -42.42 -5.92
N GLU A 333 27.71 -43.49 -5.25
CA GLU A 333 26.34 -44.00 -5.19
C GLU A 333 25.40 -42.96 -4.52
N HIS A 334 25.87 -42.29 -3.49
CA HIS A 334 25.15 -41.22 -2.82
C HIS A 334 24.90 -40.03 -3.79
N GLN A 335 25.89 -39.66 -4.60
CA GLN A 335 25.77 -38.59 -5.60
C GLN A 335 24.72 -38.96 -6.66
N GLU A 336 24.77 -40.18 -7.21
CA GLU A 336 23.80 -40.64 -8.20
C GLU A 336 22.38 -40.65 -7.60
N ARG A 337 22.23 -41.20 -6.41
CA ARG A 337 20.93 -41.25 -5.73
C ARG A 337 20.36 -39.87 -5.42
N TYR A 338 21.20 -38.93 -4.98
CA TYR A 338 20.80 -37.57 -4.72
C TYR A 338 20.31 -36.86 -5.99
N GLN A 339 20.97 -37.05 -7.13
CA GLN A 339 20.53 -36.52 -8.41
C GLN A 339 19.16 -37.08 -8.82
N GLN A 340 18.91 -38.37 -8.62
CA GLN A 340 17.60 -38.99 -8.86
C GLN A 340 16.53 -38.37 -7.95
N GLN A 341 16.80 -38.23 -6.66
CA GLN A 341 15.86 -37.61 -5.70
C GLN A 341 15.54 -36.17 -6.05
N LEU A 342 16.53 -35.39 -6.51
CA LEU A 342 16.32 -34.02 -6.98
C LEU A 342 15.40 -33.96 -8.20
N GLU A 343 15.60 -34.85 -9.18
CA GLU A 343 14.77 -34.89 -10.38
C GLU A 343 13.34 -35.36 -10.05
N GLU A 344 13.16 -36.36 -9.19
CA GLU A 344 11.86 -36.79 -8.70
C GLU A 344 11.08 -35.66 -8.02
N ARG A 345 11.75 -34.89 -7.13
CA ARG A 345 11.17 -33.72 -6.46
C ARG A 345 10.78 -32.65 -7.47
N ARG A 346 11.63 -32.36 -8.45
CA ARG A 346 11.35 -31.39 -9.52
C ARG A 346 10.10 -31.79 -10.30
N LEU A 347 10.02 -33.04 -10.75
CA LEU A 347 8.89 -33.55 -11.49
C LEU A 347 7.60 -33.55 -10.66
N GLN A 348 7.69 -33.84 -9.37
CA GLN A 348 6.53 -33.78 -8.46
C GLN A 348 6.05 -32.34 -8.30
N GLN A 349 6.95 -31.39 -8.07
CA GLN A 349 6.59 -29.97 -7.96
C GLN A 349 6.00 -29.41 -9.26
N GLU A 350 6.50 -29.85 -10.43
CA GLU A 350 5.92 -29.45 -11.72
C GLU A 350 4.50 -30.00 -11.87
N ARG A 351 4.24 -31.26 -11.51
CA ARG A 351 2.88 -31.85 -11.50
C ARG A 351 1.93 -31.10 -10.58
N GLU A 352 2.35 -30.83 -9.34
CA GLU A 352 1.55 -30.08 -8.36
C GLU A 352 1.24 -28.65 -8.85
N ARG A 353 2.22 -27.99 -9.49
CA ARG A 353 2.01 -26.67 -10.12
C ARG A 353 1.03 -26.72 -11.28
N GLU A 354 1.13 -27.75 -12.13
CA GLU A 354 0.20 -27.94 -13.24
C GLU A 354 -1.22 -28.27 -12.76
N GLU A 355 -1.36 -29.12 -11.75
CA GLU A 355 -2.65 -29.44 -11.14
C GLU A 355 -3.28 -28.23 -10.50
N LYS A 356 -2.50 -27.46 -9.73
CA LYS A 356 -2.94 -26.20 -9.13
C LYS A 356 -3.34 -25.17 -10.18
N LYS A 357 -2.59 -25.09 -11.28
CA LYS A 357 -2.91 -24.19 -12.39
C LYS A 357 -4.22 -24.61 -13.07
N LYS A 358 -4.42 -25.90 -13.33
CA LYS A 358 -5.68 -26.43 -13.88
C LYS A 358 -6.86 -26.13 -12.98
N LEU A 359 -6.71 -26.32 -11.67
CA LEU A 359 -7.76 -26.02 -10.69
C LEU A 359 -8.13 -24.53 -10.70
N ILE A 360 -7.13 -23.64 -10.74
CA ILE A 360 -7.35 -22.18 -10.83
C ILE A 360 -8.02 -21.81 -12.15
N GLU A 361 -7.61 -22.42 -13.27
CA GLU A 361 -8.21 -22.18 -14.58
C GLU A 361 -9.67 -22.66 -14.63
N GLU A 362 -9.97 -23.79 -13.99
CA GLU A 362 -11.33 -24.32 -13.87
C GLU A 362 -12.22 -23.41 -13.01
N GLU A 363 -11.71 -22.98 -11.84
CA GLU A 363 -12.41 -22.00 -10.99
C GLU A 363 -12.67 -20.68 -11.75
N GLN A 364 -11.68 -20.17 -12.49
CA GLN A 364 -11.86 -18.96 -13.33
C GLN A 364 -12.88 -19.19 -14.45
N ARG A 365 -12.89 -20.36 -15.06
CA ARG A 365 -13.87 -20.69 -16.09
C ARG A 365 -15.28 -20.73 -15.53
N GLN A 366 -15.48 -21.34 -14.35
CA GLN A 366 -16.77 -21.34 -13.66
C GLN A 366 -17.20 -19.93 -13.27
N LEU A 367 -16.30 -19.12 -12.70
CA LEU A 367 -16.60 -17.72 -12.36
C LEU A 367 -17.00 -16.90 -13.59
N ASN A 368 -16.30 -17.08 -14.72
CA ASN A 368 -16.63 -16.40 -15.96
C ASN A 368 -17.95 -16.89 -16.54
N TYR A 369 -18.24 -18.19 -16.52
CA TYR A 369 -19.51 -18.73 -16.97
C TYR A 369 -20.69 -18.19 -16.14
N ILE A 370 -20.56 -18.19 -14.82
CA ILE A 370 -21.64 -17.78 -13.93
C ILE A 370 -21.84 -16.26 -13.98
N PHE A 371 -20.76 -15.48 -13.84
CA PHE A 371 -20.82 -14.04 -13.65
C PHE A 371 -20.38 -13.24 -14.88
N GLY A 372 -19.42 -13.74 -15.65
CA GLY A 372 -18.79 -13.03 -16.75
C GLY A 372 -19.59 -13.00 -18.03
N ALA A 373 -20.37 -14.03 -18.33
CA ALA A 373 -21.09 -14.17 -19.58
C ALA A 373 -22.03 -12.98 -19.92
N GLU A 374 -22.51 -12.26 -18.90
CA GLU A 374 -23.33 -11.07 -19.09
C GLU A 374 -22.54 -9.81 -19.43
N TYR A 375 -21.22 -9.82 -19.21
CA TYR A 375 -20.32 -8.69 -19.43
C TYR A 375 -19.36 -8.92 -20.60
N GLU A 376 -19.45 -10.05 -21.28
CA GLU A 376 -18.74 -10.23 -22.54
C GLU A 376 -19.32 -9.25 -23.58
N MET A 377 -18.49 -8.29 -23.95
CA MET A 377 -18.82 -7.37 -25.03
C MET A 377 -18.62 -8.09 -26.36
N ASP A 378 -19.69 -8.22 -27.09
CA ASP A 378 -19.63 -8.52 -28.51
C ASP A 378 -20.36 -7.38 -29.27
N PRO A 379 -19.72 -6.20 -29.40
CA PRO A 379 -20.26 -5.19 -30.28
C PRO A 379 -20.24 -5.78 -31.68
N ARG A 380 -21.43 -5.98 -32.24
CA ARG A 380 -21.56 -6.50 -33.59
C ARG A 380 -20.82 -5.57 -34.53
N LYS A 381 -19.85 -6.06 -35.26
CA LYS A 381 -18.95 -5.28 -36.15
C LYS A 381 -19.68 -4.43 -37.20
N GLU A 382 -20.97 -4.69 -37.43
CA GLU A 382 -21.81 -4.01 -38.41
C GLU A 382 -22.68 -2.89 -37.84
N THR A 383 -22.67 -2.70 -36.49
CA THR A 383 -23.46 -1.66 -35.79
C THR A 383 -22.67 -0.37 -35.71
N GLU A 384 -23.21 0.73 -36.20
CA GLU A 384 -22.65 2.07 -36.09
C GLU A 384 -23.19 2.78 -34.85
N TYR A 385 -22.31 3.26 -33.99
CA TYR A 385 -22.70 4.04 -32.81
C TYR A 385 -22.51 5.54 -33.03
N ILE A 386 -23.60 6.30 -32.77
CA ILE A 386 -23.64 7.76 -32.88
C ILE A 386 -23.91 8.31 -31.48
N LEU A 387 -22.95 9.03 -30.92
CA LEU A 387 -23.05 9.58 -29.58
C LEU A 387 -23.59 11.01 -29.61
N HIS A 388 -24.63 11.31 -28.83
CA HIS A 388 -25.20 12.66 -28.65
C HIS A 388 -24.94 13.11 -27.20
N LEU A 389 -23.87 13.87 -26.99
CA LEU A 389 -23.39 14.24 -25.66
C LEU A 389 -23.58 15.74 -25.39
N GLY A 390 -23.97 16.10 -24.18
CA GLY A 390 -24.10 17.50 -23.78
C GLY A 390 -25.12 17.74 -22.67
N ASP A 391 -25.38 19.02 -22.38
CA ASP A 391 -26.27 19.43 -21.29
C ASP A 391 -27.75 19.11 -21.57
N THR A 392 -28.57 19.22 -20.55
CA THR A 392 -30.03 19.07 -20.68
C THR A 392 -30.65 20.21 -21.52
N ASN A 393 -31.70 19.88 -22.28
CA ASN A 393 -32.45 20.84 -23.14
C ASN A 393 -31.62 21.46 -24.27
N THR A 394 -30.75 20.67 -24.89
CA THR A 394 -29.89 21.07 -26.00
C THR A 394 -30.31 20.48 -27.37
N GLY A 395 -31.41 19.73 -27.41
CA GLY A 395 -31.94 19.14 -28.65
C GLY A 395 -31.37 17.76 -29.01
N LYS A 396 -30.56 17.14 -28.17
CA LYS A 396 -30.00 15.77 -28.38
C LYS A 396 -31.06 14.75 -28.78
N THR A 397 -32.08 14.59 -27.93
CA THR A 397 -33.19 13.65 -28.17
C THR A 397 -33.98 13.98 -29.45
N TYR A 398 -34.16 15.27 -29.76
CA TYR A 398 -34.81 15.68 -31.01
C TYR A 398 -34.02 15.21 -32.24
N THR A 399 -32.71 15.36 -32.24
CA THR A 399 -31.83 14.95 -33.37
C THR A 399 -31.87 13.43 -33.56
N ALA A 400 -31.71 12.65 -32.46
CA ALA A 400 -31.77 11.19 -32.53
C ALA A 400 -33.16 10.67 -32.98
N LEU A 401 -34.25 11.27 -32.50
CA LEU A 401 -35.62 10.93 -32.91
C LEU A 401 -35.89 11.26 -34.37
N LYS A 402 -35.19 12.26 -34.98
CA LYS A 402 -35.28 12.53 -36.41
C LYS A 402 -34.72 11.39 -37.25
N SER A 403 -33.66 10.74 -36.79
CA SER A 403 -33.09 9.53 -37.42
C SER A 403 -34.06 8.36 -37.25
N LEU A 404 -34.58 8.13 -36.07
CA LEU A 404 -35.55 7.08 -35.79
C LEU A 404 -36.82 7.22 -36.69
N LYS A 405 -37.36 8.42 -36.86
CA LYS A 405 -38.52 8.67 -37.70
C LYS A 405 -38.31 8.37 -39.20
N LYS A 406 -37.08 8.52 -39.68
CA LYS A 406 -36.71 8.27 -41.08
C LYS A 406 -36.42 6.81 -41.38
N ALA A 407 -36.12 6.04 -40.34
CA ALA A 407 -35.83 4.62 -40.42
C ALA A 407 -37.09 3.82 -40.77
N ALA A 408 -36.93 2.68 -41.45
CA ALA A 408 -38.04 1.77 -41.70
C ALA A 408 -38.53 1.06 -40.45
N SER A 409 -37.60 0.81 -39.50
CA SER A 409 -37.89 0.17 -38.22
C SER A 409 -36.97 0.70 -37.12
N GLY A 410 -37.38 0.62 -35.87
CA GLY A 410 -36.50 0.97 -34.80
C GLY A 410 -37.14 1.12 -33.43
N SER A 411 -36.32 1.36 -32.41
CA SER A 411 -36.74 1.44 -31.02
C SER A 411 -36.21 2.72 -30.33
N TYR A 412 -37.02 3.22 -29.40
CA TYR A 412 -36.62 4.27 -28.45
C TYR A 412 -36.72 3.75 -27.04
N LEU A 413 -35.60 3.76 -26.33
CA LEU A 413 -35.46 3.26 -24.98
C LEU A 413 -35.29 4.42 -23.99
N ALA A 414 -36.31 4.62 -23.16
CA ALA A 414 -36.42 5.75 -22.25
C ALA A 414 -36.04 5.38 -20.80
N PRO A 415 -35.55 6.33 -20.01
CA PRO A 415 -35.33 6.14 -18.57
C PRO A 415 -36.64 6.04 -17.78
N LEU A 416 -37.75 6.57 -18.31
CA LEU A 416 -39.03 6.63 -17.64
C LEU A 416 -40.15 6.31 -18.60
N ARG A 417 -41.19 5.62 -18.06
CA ARG A 417 -42.41 5.27 -18.77
C ARG A 417 -43.10 6.50 -19.44
N LEU A 418 -43.10 7.63 -18.76
CA LEU A 418 -43.74 8.84 -19.30
C LEU A 418 -43.06 9.35 -20.55
N LEU A 419 -41.71 9.25 -20.62
CA LEU A 419 -40.94 9.63 -21.83
C LEU A 419 -41.18 8.64 -22.97
N ALA A 420 -41.23 7.36 -22.68
CA ALA A 420 -41.63 6.36 -23.68
C ALA A 420 -43.03 6.66 -24.26
N LEU A 421 -43.98 6.99 -23.40
CA LEU A 421 -45.30 7.38 -23.81
C LEU A 421 -45.34 8.67 -24.63
N GLU A 422 -44.58 9.71 -24.26
CA GLU A 422 -44.45 10.97 -25.01
C GLU A 422 -43.91 10.71 -26.44
N VAL A 423 -42.88 9.86 -26.56
CA VAL A 423 -42.33 9.50 -27.88
C VAL A 423 -43.29 8.63 -28.68
N PHE A 424 -43.96 7.66 -28.05
CA PHE A 424 -45.03 6.88 -28.67
C PHE A 424 -46.14 7.78 -29.25
N GLU A 425 -46.70 8.70 -28.48
CA GLU A 425 -47.75 9.62 -28.92
C GLU A 425 -47.24 10.53 -30.04
N LYS A 426 -46.03 11.04 -29.95
CA LYS A 426 -45.41 11.92 -30.96
C LYS A 426 -45.20 11.20 -32.26
N LEU A 427 -44.63 9.97 -32.26
CA LEU A 427 -44.42 9.20 -33.50
C LEU A 427 -45.76 8.89 -34.19
N ASN A 428 -46.77 8.41 -33.44
CA ASN A 428 -48.09 8.13 -34.01
C ASN A 428 -48.78 9.40 -34.53
N LYS A 429 -48.67 10.55 -33.84
CA LYS A 429 -49.13 11.85 -34.32
C LYS A 429 -48.44 12.28 -35.63
N ASP A 430 -47.18 11.98 -35.77
CA ASP A 430 -46.39 12.26 -36.96
C ASP A 430 -46.56 11.16 -38.05
N ARG A 431 -47.53 10.29 -37.92
CA ARG A 431 -47.90 9.19 -38.83
C ARG A 431 -46.81 8.12 -38.99
N VAL A 432 -46.00 7.91 -37.97
CA VAL A 432 -45.06 6.81 -37.87
C VAL A 432 -45.62 5.82 -36.89
N PRO A 433 -46.20 4.68 -37.36
CA PRO A 433 -46.81 3.68 -36.46
C PRO A 433 -45.78 3.18 -35.46
N CYS A 434 -46.10 3.32 -34.17
CA CYS A 434 -45.19 2.98 -33.08
C CYS A 434 -46.01 2.27 -31.99
N SER A 435 -45.50 1.16 -31.48
CA SER A 435 -46.05 0.45 -30.30
C SER A 435 -45.38 0.97 -29.02
N LEU A 436 -46.05 0.77 -27.87
CA LEU A 436 -45.52 1.12 -26.55
C LEU A 436 -45.29 -0.16 -25.75
N LYS A 437 -44.12 -0.27 -25.10
CA LYS A 437 -43.83 -1.39 -24.20
C LYS A 437 -43.13 -0.88 -22.91
N THR A 438 -43.80 -1.02 -21.80
CA THR A 438 -43.30 -0.65 -20.47
C THR A 438 -43.56 -1.78 -19.47
N GLY A 439 -42.96 -1.76 -18.29
CA GLY A 439 -43.18 -2.79 -17.28
C GLY A 439 -44.63 -2.94 -16.79
N GLU A 440 -45.48 -1.91 -17.02
CA GLU A 440 -46.88 -1.91 -16.54
C GLU A 440 -47.92 -1.80 -17.65
N GLU A 441 -47.53 -1.43 -18.87
CA GLU A 441 -48.44 -1.15 -19.97
C GLU A 441 -47.81 -1.52 -21.32
N GLU A 442 -48.59 -2.21 -22.14
CA GLU A 442 -48.23 -2.51 -23.51
C GLU A 442 -49.38 -2.04 -24.43
N LYS A 443 -49.06 -1.24 -25.45
CA LYS A 443 -49.98 -0.80 -26.48
C LYS A 443 -49.43 -1.21 -27.84
N ILE A 444 -50.07 -2.17 -28.44
CA ILE A 444 -49.72 -2.66 -29.75
C ILE A 444 -50.48 -1.84 -30.79
N VAL A 445 -49.75 -1.29 -31.76
CA VAL A 445 -50.29 -0.63 -32.94
C VAL A 445 -50.08 -1.54 -34.11
N GLU A 446 -51.14 -1.75 -34.89
CA GLU A 446 -51.08 -2.59 -36.11
C GLU A 446 -50.08 -2.08 -37.10
N ASP A 447 -49.27 -2.99 -37.68
CA ASP A 447 -48.21 -2.70 -38.64
C ASP A 447 -47.05 -1.80 -38.11
N ALA A 448 -46.98 -1.56 -36.81
CA ALA A 448 -45.91 -0.77 -36.22
C ALA A 448 -44.55 -1.48 -36.33
N GLN A 449 -43.61 -0.83 -37.04
CA GLN A 449 -42.22 -1.25 -37.12
C GLN A 449 -41.36 -0.47 -36.10
N HIS A 450 -41.94 0.45 -35.35
CA HIS A 450 -41.30 1.23 -34.31
C HIS A 450 -41.88 0.87 -32.93
N MET A 451 -40.98 0.90 -31.94
CA MET A 451 -41.35 0.68 -30.54
C MET A 451 -40.77 1.79 -29.67
N ALA A 452 -41.58 2.30 -28.75
CA ALA A 452 -41.11 3.12 -27.65
C ALA A 452 -41.29 2.34 -26.33
N GLY A 453 -40.22 2.25 -25.55
CA GLY A 453 -40.25 1.49 -24.29
C GLY A 453 -39.36 2.06 -23.21
N THR A 454 -39.44 1.49 -22.03
CA THR A 454 -38.41 1.76 -21.01
C THR A 454 -37.19 0.86 -21.27
N VAL A 455 -36.02 1.31 -20.84
CA VAL A 455 -34.76 0.61 -21.12
C VAL A 455 -34.74 -0.84 -20.57
N GLU A 456 -35.48 -1.12 -19.51
CA GLU A 456 -35.64 -2.47 -18.93
C GLU A 456 -36.37 -3.43 -19.88
N MET A 457 -37.16 -2.89 -20.83
CA MET A 457 -37.88 -3.69 -21.83
C MET A 457 -37.04 -4.02 -23.06
N PHE A 458 -35.77 -3.63 -23.08
CA PHE A 458 -34.85 -3.95 -24.16
C PHE A 458 -34.74 -5.45 -24.38
N SER A 459 -34.87 -5.87 -25.64
CA SER A 459 -34.70 -7.26 -26.08
C SER A 459 -33.59 -7.37 -27.11
N GLU A 460 -32.65 -8.26 -26.91
CA GLU A 460 -31.56 -8.56 -27.84
C GLU A 460 -32.06 -9.22 -29.13
N LEU A 461 -33.27 -9.75 -29.11
CA LEU A 461 -33.90 -10.44 -30.26
C LEU A 461 -34.58 -9.48 -31.23
N GLU A 462 -34.84 -8.24 -30.80
CA GLU A 462 -35.48 -7.24 -31.66
C GLU A 462 -34.44 -6.64 -32.63
N HIS A 463 -34.68 -6.82 -33.92
CA HIS A 463 -33.90 -6.21 -34.99
C HIS A 463 -34.53 -4.90 -35.43
N GLY A 464 -33.67 -3.88 -35.70
CA GLY A 464 -34.14 -2.61 -36.20
C GLY A 464 -33.07 -1.87 -37.03
N ASP A 465 -33.50 -0.90 -37.81
CA ASP A 465 -32.56 0.01 -38.51
C ASP A 465 -31.92 0.97 -37.48
N VAL A 466 -32.71 1.51 -36.56
CA VAL A 466 -32.25 2.52 -35.59
C VAL A 466 -32.72 2.23 -34.19
N THR A 467 -31.80 2.21 -33.24
CA THR A 467 -32.11 2.19 -31.80
C THR A 467 -31.63 3.47 -31.14
N VAL A 468 -32.51 4.10 -30.37
CA VAL A 468 -32.18 5.32 -29.59
C VAL A 468 -32.22 4.97 -28.09
N ILE A 469 -31.10 5.19 -27.41
CA ILE A 469 -30.97 4.94 -25.96
C ILE A 469 -30.78 6.29 -25.27
N ASP A 470 -31.76 6.70 -24.45
CA ASP A 470 -31.77 8.02 -23.81
C ASP A 470 -31.23 7.98 -22.37
N GLU A 471 -30.66 9.11 -21.93
CA GLU A 471 -30.08 9.34 -20.59
C GLU A 471 -29.05 8.26 -20.19
N ALA A 472 -28.07 7.98 -21.08
CA ALA A 472 -27.07 6.92 -20.90
C ALA A 472 -26.24 7.03 -19.58
N GLN A 473 -26.12 8.24 -18.98
CA GLN A 473 -25.47 8.40 -17.68
C GLN A 473 -26.20 7.66 -16.54
N MET A 474 -27.45 7.22 -16.75
CA MET A 474 -28.17 6.36 -15.82
C MET A 474 -27.54 4.96 -15.69
N ILE A 475 -26.54 4.63 -16.47
CA ILE A 475 -25.70 3.43 -16.27
C ILE A 475 -25.05 3.39 -14.87
N GLN A 476 -24.90 4.55 -14.21
CA GLN A 476 -24.44 4.64 -12.82
C GLN A 476 -25.50 4.30 -11.78
N ASP A 477 -26.77 4.21 -12.18
CA ASP A 477 -27.82 3.84 -11.25
C ASP A 477 -27.56 2.44 -10.69
N ARG A 478 -27.58 2.30 -9.37
CA ARG A 478 -27.24 1.07 -8.67
C ARG A 478 -28.12 -0.11 -9.06
N ASP A 479 -29.41 0.15 -9.24
CA ASP A 479 -30.42 -0.89 -9.42
C ASP A 479 -30.78 -1.09 -10.89
N ARG A 480 -30.71 -0.03 -11.69
CA ARG A 480 -31.17 0.02 -13.09
C ARG A 480 -30.04 0.11 -14.12
N GLY A 481 -28.82 0.47 -13.70
CA GLY A 481 -27.70 0.77 -14.61
C GLY A 481 -27.34 -0.36 -15.55
N PHE A 482 -27.51 -1.60 -15.13
CA PHE A 482 -27.27 -2.78 -15.96
C PHE A 482 -28.16 -2.81 -17.23
N SER A 483 -29.40 -2.31 -17.16
CA SER A 483 -30.28 -2.24 -18.35
C SER A 483 -29.72 -1.32 -19.43
N TRP A 484 -29.09 -0.18 -19.07
CA TRP A 484 -28.36 0.68 -20.02
C TRP A 484 -27.14 -0.01 -20.59
N TYR A 485 -26.33 -0.65 -19.74
CA TYR A 485 -25.20 -1.44 -20.20
C TYR A 485 -25.60 -2.46 -21.25
N LYS A 486 -26.66 -3.25 -20.94
CA LYS A 486 -27.20 -4.29 -21.83
C LYS A 486 -27.72 -3.67 -23.15
N ALA A 487 -28.50 -2.59 -23.08
CA ALA A 487 -29.00 -1.91 -24.26
C ALA A 487 -27.89 -1.32 -25.13
N ILE A 488 -26.87 -0.69 -24.52
CA ILE A 488 -25.75 -0.09 -25.26
C ILE A 488 -24.88 -1.17 -25.93
N THR A 489 -24.53 -2.25 -25.21
CA THR A 489 -23.58 -3.27 -25.70
C THR A 489 -24.19 -4.33 -26.58
N ARG A 490 -25.52 -4.53 -26.52
CA ARG A 490 -26.20 -5.66 -27.19
C ARG A 490 -27.33 -5.24 -28.14
N ALA A 491 -27.43 -3.93 -28.43
CA ALA A 491 -28.41 -3.45 -29.39
C ALA A 491 -28.16 -4.10 -30.77
N ASN A 492 -29.25 -4.65 -31.34
CA ASN A 492 -29.23 -5.30 -32.63
C ASN A 492 -29.86 -4.37 -33.70
N ALA A 493 -29.14 -3.29 -34.03
CA ALA A 493 -29.57 -2.28 -34.99
C ALA A 493 -28.41 -1.89 -35.89
N LYS A 494 -28.70 -1.37 -37.09
CA LYS A 494 -27.68 -0.80 -37.98
C LYS A 494 -27.06 0.46 -37.37
N GLN A 495 -27.87 1.31 -36.76
CA GLN A 495 -27.40 2.50 -36.06
C GLN A 495 -27.95 2.56 -34.63
N VAL A 496 -27.06 2.83 -33.68
CA VAL A 496 -27.40 3.03 -32.28
C VAL A 496 -27.05 4.44 -31.84
N HIS A 497 -28.07 5.24 -31.57
CA HIS A 497 -27.92 6.58 -31.06
C HIS A 497 -27.93 6.58 -29.53
N VAL A 498 -26.80 6.90 -28.91
CA VAL A 498 -26.65 6.96 -27.46
C VAL A 498 -26.69 8.44 -27.01
N ILE A 499 -27.68 8.79 -26.19
CA ILE A 499 -27.87 10.15 -25.70
C ILE A 499 -27.45 10.23 -24.24
N GLY A 500 -26.56 11.16 -23.90
CA GLY A 500 -26.08 11.31 -22.53
C GLY A 500 -25.50 12.68 -22.20
N SER A 501 -25.05 12.82 -20.94
CA SER A 501 -24.25 13.96 -20.51
C SER A 501 -22.81 13.81 -20.96
N LEU A 502 -22.02 14.90 -20.97
CA LEU A 502 -20.58 14.86 -21.27
C LEU A 502 -19.79 13.99 -20.29
N SER A 503 -20.32 13.77 -19.09
CA SER A 503 -19.63 12.98 -18.06
C SER A 503 -19.50 11.50 -18.39
N ILE A 504 -20.32 10.94 -19.31
CA ILE A 504 -20.23 9.52 -19.69
C ILE A 504 -19.30 9.27 -20.88
N ARG A 505 -18.76 10.30 -21.49
CA ARG A 505 -17.99 10.22 -22.73
C ARG A 505 -16.88 9.18 -22.65
N SER A 506 -15.99 9.31 -21.68
CA SER A 506 -14.81 8.42 -21.54
C SER A 506 -15.22 6.95 -21.40
N MET A 507 -16.30 6.67 -20.68
CA MET A 507 -16.82 5.32 -20.51
C MET A 507 -17.38 4.76 -21.83
N LEU A 508 -18.16 5.57 -22.59
CA LEU A 508 -18.69 5.15 -23.89
C LEU A 508 -17.58 4.93 -24.91
N GLU A 509 -16.56 5.80 -24.94
CA GLU A 509 -15.38 5.63 -25.80
C GLU A 509 -14.61 4.33 -25.46
N GLU A 510 -14.48 4.00 -24.18
CA GLU A 510 -13.84 2.73 -23.75
C GLU A 510 -14.71 1.50 -24.05
N MET A 511 -16.04 1.61 -23.84
CA MET A 511 -16.98 0.50 -24.07
C MET A 511 -17.20 0.20 -25.55
N LEU A 512 -17.16 1.20 -26.41
CA LEU A 512 -17.52 1.12 -27.83
C LEU A 512 -16.31 1.36 -28.73
N ASP A 513 -15.12 1.01 -28.24
CA ASP A 513 -13.89 1.21 -29.00
C ASP A 513 -13.94 0.52 -30.37
N GLY A 514 -13.63 1.30 -31.42
CA GLY A 514 -13.61 0.82 -32.80
C GLY A 514 -14.98 0.74 -33.51
N VAL A 515 -16.11 1.06 -32.85
CA VAL A 515 -17.48 1.04 -33.47
C VAL A 515 -18.21 2.36 -33.42
N ILE A 516 -17.63 3.38 -32.80
CA ILE A 516 -18.18 4.75 -32.80
C ILE A 516 -17.94 5.37 -34.14
N SER A 517 -19.02 5.75 -34.84
CA SER A 517 -18.96 6.42 -36.14
C SER A 517 -18.96 7.96 -36.02
N GLU A 518 -19.77 8.51 -35.14
CA GLU A 518 -19.90 9.93 -34.92
C GLU A 518 -20.09 10.29 -33.43
N ILE A 519 -19.54 11.46 -33.06
CA ILE A 519 -19.77 12.07 -31.74
C ILE A 519 -20.25 13.50 -31.96
N HIS A 520 -21.50 13.77 -31.55
CA HIS A 520 -22.09 15.08 -31.56
C HIS A 520 -22.10 15.69 -30.17
N GLU A 521 -21.45 16.83 -30.01
CA GLU A 521 -21.49 17.58 -28.74
C GLU A 521 -22.49 18.73 -28.88
N TYR A 522 -23.29 18.87 -27.82
CA TYR A 522 -24.38 19.86 -27.80
C TYR A 522 -24.17 20.83 -26.65
N GLU A 523 -24.07 22.07 -26.98
CA GLU A 523 -24.03 23.17 -26.03
C GLU A 523 -25.42 23.77 -25.83
N ARG A 524 -25.61 24.40 -24.69
CA ARG A 524 -26.90 24.99 -24.33
C ARG A 524 -27.11 26.34 -25.05
N ASP A 525 -28.15 26.44 -25.89
CA ASP A 525 -28.51 27.68 -26.58
C ASP A 525 -29.03 28.78 -25.63
N ILE A 526 -29.75 28.40 -24.58
CA ILE A 526 -30.37 29.31 -23.62
C ILE A 526 -29.53 29.40 -22.36
N PRO A 527 -28.87 30.53 -22.06
CA PRO A 527 -28.02 30.67 -20.89
C PRO A 527 -28.82 30.58 -19.57
N LEU A 528 -28.17 30.00 -18.53
CA LEU A 528 -28.72 30.02 -17.18
C LEU A 528 -28.22 31.26 -16.45
N LYS A 529 -29.16 32.00 -15.86
CA LYS A 529 -28.89 33.16 -15.01
C LYS A 529 -29.24 32.81 -13.54
N VAL A 530 -28.24 32.84 -12.68
CA VAL A 530 -28.42 32.57 -11.24
C VAL A 530 -28.68 33.85 -10.49
N ASP A 531 -29.79 33.91 -9.75
CA ASP A 531 -30.02 34.97 -8.76
C ASP A 531 -29.24 34.64 -7.46
N LEU A 532 -28.28 35.47 -7.11
CA LEU A 532 -27.47 35.27 -5.89
C LEU A 532 -28.17 35.72 -4.61
N ARG A 533 -29.29 36.42 -4.72
CA ARG A 533 -30.11 36.79 -3.57
C ARG A 533 -30.84 35.56 -3.06
N ARG A 534 -30.89 35.41 -1.73
CA ARG A 534 -31.63 34.35 -1.10
C ARG A 534 -33.09 34.43 -1.49
N PHE A 535 -33.60 33.38 -2.12
CA PHE A 535 -34.98 33.29 -2.49
C PHE A 535 -35.90 33.16 -1.26
N LYS A 536 -37.00 33.93 -1.28
CA LYS A 536 -38.10 33.83 -0.31
C LYS A 536 -39.38 33.42 -1.00
N ILE A 537 -40.22 32.62 -0.34
CA ILE A 537 -41.40 32.02 -0.94
C ILE A 537 -42.43 33.07 -1.43
N GLU A 538 -42.44 34.23 -0.82
CA GLU A 538 -43.27 35.38 -1.23
C GLU A 538 -42.86 35.99 -2.59
N GLN A 539 -41.73 35.56 -3.15
CA GLN A 539 -41.16 36.01 -4.46
C GLN A 539 -41.56 35.08 -5.60
N VAL A 540 -42.45 34.13 -5.36
CA VAL A 540 -42.92 33.17 -6.38
C VAL A 540 -43.66 33.92 -7.47
N LYS A 541 -43.38 33.52 -8.72
CA LYS A 541 -44.00 34.11 -9.92
C LYS A 541 -44.58 33.03 -10.83
N PRO A 542 -45.51 33.37 -11.72
CA PRO A 542 -46.00 32.43 -12.72
C PRO A 542 -44.84 31.80 -13.53
N ALA A 543 -44.98 30.54 -13.87
CA ALA A 543 -43.99 29.69 -14.54
C ALA A 543 -42.72 29.39 -13.70
N ASP A 544 -42.77 29.55 -12.36
CA ASP A 544 -41.75 29.05 -11.45
C ASP A 544 -41.98 27.57 -11.14
N ALA A 545 -40.88 26.82 -11.01
CA ALA A 545 -40.86 25.48 -10.48
C ALA A 545 -40.05 25.44 -9.17
N LEU A 546 -40.67 25.08 -8.07
CA LEU A 546 -40.08 25.00 -6.74
C LEU A 546 -39.67 23.56 -6.45
N ILE A 547 -38.41 23.36 -6.08
CA ILE A 547 -37.82 22.03 -5.88
C ILE A 547 -37.54 21.76 -4.41
N VAL A 548 -38.06 20.62 -3.93
CA VAL A 548 -37.80 20.03 -2.62
C VAL A 548 -37.58 18.53 -2.78
N PHE A 549 -37.00 17.84 -1.78
CA PHE A 549 -36.58 16.44 -1.93
C PHE A 549 -37.39 15.44 -1.09
N SER A 550 -38.67 15.71 -0.87
CA SER A 550 -39.58 14.70 -0.31
C SER A 550 -41.03 14.99 -0.66
N ARG A 551 -41.85 13.93 -0.84
CA ARG A 551 -43.29 14.01 -1.08
C ARG A 551 -43.98 14.90 -0.04
N LYS A 552 -43.66 14.70 1.25
CA LYS A 552 -44.25 15.50 2.36
C LYS A 552 -44.00 17.00 2.13
N LYS A 553 -42.79 17.40 1.78
CA LYS A 553 -42.46 18.81 1.55
C LYS A 553 -43.09 19.36 0.28
N VAL A 554 -43.23 18.55 -0.79
CA VAL A 554 -43.97 18.97 -2.00
C VAL A 554 -45.39 19.38 -1.61
N LEU A 555 -46.09 18.52 -0.91
CA LEU A 555 -47.49 18.77 -0.49
C LEU A 555 -47.59 19.94 0.50
N GLN A 556 -46.70 20.07 1.45
CA GLN A 556 -46.66 21.19 2.38
C GLN A 556 -46.39 22.52 1.68
N THR A 557 -45.44 22.55 0.71
CA THR A 557 -45.13 23.75 -0.05
C THR A 557 -46.29 24.15 -0.97
N ALA A 558 -46.92 23.18 -1.64
CA ALA A 558 -48.10 23.41 -2.46
C ALA A 558 -49.24 24.01 -1.67
N ALA A 559 -49.59 23.39 -0.52
CA ALA A 559 -50.66 23.89 0.34
C ALA A 559 -50.41 25.32 0.88
N LYS A 560 -49.12 25.68 1.12
CA LYS A 560 -48.78 27.05 1.51
C LYS A 560 -49.00 28.02 0.34
N LEU A 561 -48.55 27.69 -0.86
CA LEU A 561 -48.73 28.52 -2.04
C LEU A 561 -50.20 28.70 -2.45
N GLU A 562 -51.02 27.65 -2.28
CA GLU A 562 -52.45 27.72 -2.51
C GLU A 562 -53.12 28.69 -1.54
N LYS A 563 -52.75 28.70 -0.24
CA LYS A 563 -53.18 29.70 0.73
C LYS A 563 -52.82 31.12 0.35
N ASP A 564 -51.65 31.27 -0.29
CA ASP A 564 -51.15 32.56 -0.78
C ASP A 564 -51.79 32.95 -2.15
N GLY A 565 -52.77 32.16 -2.65
CA GLY A 565 -53.54 32.46 -3.86
C GLY A 565 -52.94 31.94 -5.17
N HIS A 566 -51.92 31.13 -5.15
CA HIS A 566 -51.34 30.48 -6.34
C HIS A 566 -52.12 29.22 -6.71
N LYS A 567 -52.26 28.97 -8.01
CA LYS A 567 -52.72 27.67 -8.53
C LYS A 567 -51.53 26.78 -8.78
N VAL A 568 -51.44 25.65 -8.08
CA VAL A 568 -50.25 24.83 -8.00
C VAL A 568 -50.42 23.46 -8.63
N SER A 569 -49.49 23.02 -9.47
CA SER A 569 -49.31 21.63 -9.85
C SER A 569 -48.24 20.97 -8.99
N VAL A 570 -48.37 19.68 -8.72
CA VAL A 570 -47.42 18.91 -7.89
C VAL A 570 -46.87 17.72 -8.65
N ILE A 571 -45.55 17.47 -8.52
CA ILE A 571 -44.87 16.30 -9.12
C ILE A 571 -43.91 15.68 -8.11
N TYR A 572 -43.99 14.37 -7.91
CA TYR A 572 -43.03 13.62 -7.09
C TYR A 572 -42.87 12.18 -7.61
N GLY A 573 -41.74 11.50 -7.24
CA GLY A 573 -41.35 10.22 -7.80
C GLY A 573 -42.39 9.10 -7.70
N SER A 574 -43.05 8.95 -6.56
CA SER A 574 -44.05 7.91 -6.30
C SER A 574 -45.48 8.26 -6.80
N MET A 575 -45.64 9.34 -7.59
CA MET A 575 -46.92 9.72 -8.15
C MET A 575 -47.31 8.77 -9.31
N PRO A 576 -48.57 8.27 -9.33
CA PRO A 576 -49.10 7.50 -10.46
C PRO A 576 -48.93 8.24 -11.79
N PRO A 577 -48.55 7.56 -12.87
CA PRO A 577 -48.26 8.19 -14.17
C PRO A 577 -49.40 9.05 -14.71
N GLU A 578 -50.63 8.59 -14.61
CA GLU A 578 -51.84 9.33 -15.06
C GLU A 578 -52.06 10.61 -14.26
N THR A 579 -51.88 10.55 -12.95
CA THR A 579 -52.00 11.74 -12.09
C THR A 579 -50.89 12.74 -12.42
N ARG A 580 -49.64 12.23 -12.64
CA ARG A 580 -48.52 13.06 -13.06
C ARG A 580 -48.79 13.74 -14.40
N ARG A 581 -49.31 13.00 -15.37
CA ARG A 581 -49.74 13.53 -16.67
C ARG A 581 -50.72 14.65 -16.53
N LYS A 582 -51.78 14.46 -15.75
CA LYS A 582 -52.82 15.47 -15.49
C LYS A 582 -52.22 16.75 -14.88
N GLN A 583 -51.32 16.62 -13.91
CA GLN A 583 -50.63 17.76 -13.31
C GLN A 583 -49.76 18.52 -14.31
N ILE A 584 -49.10 17.81 -15.21
CA ILE A 584 -48.29 18.37 -16.31
C ILE A 584 -49.18 19.12 -17.31
N GLU A 585 -50.30 18.53 -17.74
CA GLU A 585 -51.25 19.14 -18.68
C GLU A 585 -51.86 20.41 -18.11
N GLN A 586 -52.27 20.41 -16.82
CA GLN A 586 -52.77 21.59 -16.13
C GLN A 586 -51.74 22.75 -16.14
N PHE A 587 -50.46 22.44 -15.94
CA PHE A 587 -49.42 23.45 -15.96
C PHE A 587 -49.13 23.95 -17.40
N ILE A 588 -49.13 23.08 -18.40
CA ILE A 588 -48.96 23.43 -19.81
C ILE A 588 -50.09 24.31 -20.33
N ASN A 589 -51.33 23.94 -19.95
CA ASN A 589 -52.55 24.66 -20.35
C ASN A 589 -52.77 25.94 -19.53
N ARG A 590 -51.83 26.27 -18.59
CA ARG A 590 -51.95 27.45 -17.70
C ARG A 590 -53.15 27.42 -16.74
N GLU A 591 -53.75 26.27 -16.51
CA GLU A 591 -54.74 26.08 -15.45
C GLU A 591 -54.12 26.26 -14.08
N THR A 592 -52.86 25.83 -13.92
CA THR A 592 -52.02 26.13 -12.79
C THR A 592 -50.84 27.03 -13.26
N ASN A 593 -50.31 27.85 -12.34
CA ASN A 593 -49.30 28.84 -12.67
C ASN A 593 -47.95 28.59 -12.00
N VAL A 594 -47.89 27.68 -11.04
CA VAL A 594 -46.64 27.30 -10.34
C VAL A 594 -46.62 25.78 -10.23
N ILE A 595 -45.43 25.22 -10.27
CA ILE A 595 -45.23 23.78 -10.04
C ILE A 595 -44.33 23.55 -8.83
N VAL A 596 -44.69 22.61 -7.97
CA VAL A 596 -43.82 22.15 -6.87
C VAL A 596 -43.45 20.70 -7.13
N SER A 597 -42.14 20.43 -7.17
CA SER A 597 -41.65 19.11 -7.55
C SER A 597 -40.52 18.62 -6.69
N THR A 598 -40.27 17.31 -6.77
CA THR A 598 -38.97 16.74 -6.39
C THR A 598 -38.00 16.82 -7.59
N ASP A 599 -36.83 16.19 -7.46
CA ASP A 599 -35.87 15.96 -8.56
C ASP A 599 -36.50 15.20 -9.75
N ALA A 600 -37.68 14.58 -9.58
CA ALA A 600 -38.44 13.98 -10.69
C ALA A 600 -38.70 14.94 -11.87
N ILE A 601 -38.65 16.26 -11.66
CA ILE A 601 -38.73 17.26 -12.73
C ILE A 601 -37.50 17.24 -13.66
N GLY A 602 -36.36 16.83 -13.15
CA GLY A 602 -35.10 16.74 -13.91
C GLY A 602 -35.10 15.67 -14.99
N MET A 603 -36.00 14.68 -14.87
CA MET A 603 -36.05 13.55 -15.79
C MET A 603 -37.09 13.78 -16.90
N GLY A 604 -36.66 14.27 -18.03
CA GLY A 604 -37.38 14.19 -19.32
C GLY A 604 -38.65 15.03 -19.49
N LEU A 605 -39.07 15.80 -18.53
CA LEU A 605 -40.30 16.59 -18.65
C LEU A 605 -40.08 17.87 -19.44
N ASN A 606 -40.81 18.03 -20.56
CA ASN A 606 -40.75 19.22 -21.41
C ASN A 606 -41.76 20.29 -20.97
N LEU A 607 -41.49 20.96 -19.86
CA LEU A 607 -42.37 21.94 -19.23
C LEU A 607 -41.99 23.39 -19.59
N PRO A 608 -42.95 24.32 -19.68
CA PRO A 608 -42.72 25.75 -19.95
C PRO A 608 -42.26 26.49 -18.68
N ILE A 609 -41.11 26.07 -18.13
CA ILE A 609 -40.58 26.63 -16.88
C ILE A 609 -39.68 27.81 -17.20
N ARG A 610 -39.98 28.98 -16.61
CA ARG A 610 -39.13 30.17 -16.70
C ARG A 610 -37.99 30.10 -15.70
N ARG A 611 -38.32 29.81 -14.42
CA ARG A 611 -37.38 29.79 -13.32
C ARG A 611 -37.47 28.51 -12.50
N ILE A 612 -36.32 27.90 -12.23
CA ILE A 612 -36.16 26.83 -11.23
C ILE A 612 -35.73 27.45 -9.91
N VAL A 613 -36.43 27.11 -8.84
CA VAL A 613 -36.14 27.56 -7.47
C VAL A 613 -35.85 26.35 -6.58
N LEU A 614 -34.60 26.18 -6.14
CA LEU A 614 -34.29 25.14 -5.18
C LEU A 614 -34.49 25.65 -3.76
N LEU A 615 -35.51 25.10 -3.08
CA LEU A 615 -35.79 25.39 -1.68
C LEU A 615 -34.88 24.63 -0.72
N GLU A 616 -34.29 23.54 -1.17
CA GLU A 616 -33.31 22.71 -0.47
C GLU A 616 -32.12 22.45 -1.34
N ASN A 617 -30.94 22.31 -0.70
CA ASN A 617 -29.66 21.97 -1.35
C ASN A 617 -29.15 20.57 -0.96
N MET A 618 -29.87 19.86 -0.06
CA MET A 618 -29.51 18.52 0.40
C MET A 618 -30.67 17.54 0.13
N LYS A 619 -30.33 16.36 -0.38
CA LYS A 619 -31.26 15.25 -0.57
C LYS A 619 -30.84 14.01 0.21
N PHE A 620 -31.78 13.10 0.45
CA PHE A 620 -31.51 11.77 0.98
C PHE A 620 -31.24 10.81 -0.19
N ASP A 621 -30.11 10.09 -0.15
CA ASP A 621 -29.65 9.20 -1.23
C ASP A 621 -30.01 7.73 -0.99
N GLY A 622 -30.87 7.45 -0.02
CA GLY A 622 -31.20 6.10 0.42
C GLY A 622 -30.46 5.68 1.70
N GLN A 623 -29.33 6.29 2.00
CA GLN A 623 -28.53 5.98 3.19
C GLN A 623 -28.32 7.20 4.10
N LYS A 624 -27.99 8.34 3.53
CA LYS A 624 -27.69 9.59 4.27
C LYS A 624 -28.19 10.82 3.55
N ARG A 625 -28.31 11.94 4.28
CA ARG A 625 -28.53 13.25 3.65
C ARG A 625 -27.19 13.81 3.19
N ARG A 626 -27.11 14.17 1.92
CA ARG A 626 -25.94 14.80 1.29
C ARG A 626 -26.30 16.00 0.45
N LEU A 627 -25.30 16.81 0.16
CA LEU A 627 -25.42 17.90 -0.81
C LEU A 627 -25.72 17.32 -2.21
N LEU A 628 -26.43 18.07 -3.03
CA LEU A 628 -26.61 17.74 -4.45
C LEU A 628 -25.27 17.66 -5.14
N THR A 629 -25.14 16.75 -6.10
CA THR A 629 -23.98 16.75 -7.02
C THR A 629 -24.17 17.82 -8.10
N SER A 630 -23.08 18.22 -8.78
CA SER A 630 -23.11 19.13 -9.92
C SER A 630 -24.05 18.60 -11.01
N GLN A 631 -23.96 17.33 -11.33
CA GLN A 631 -24.79 16.65 -12.32
C GLN A 631 -26.28 16.71 -11.99
N GLU A 632 -26.66 16.36 -10.74
CA GLU A 632 -28.06 16.46 -10.27
C GLU A 632 -28.58 17.91 -10.36
N LEU A 633 -27.74 18.85 -9.94
CA LEU A 633 -28.10 20.27 -9.97
C LEU A 633 -28.28 20.77 -11.41
N LYS A 634 -27.40 20.43 -12.34
CA LYS A 634 -27.49 20.76 -13.77
C LYS A 634 -28.71 20.13 -14.42
N GLN A 635 -29.02 18.89 -14.08
CA GLN A 635 -30.18 18.18 -14.61
C GLN A 635 -31.50 18.87 -14.20
N ILE A 636 -31.60 19.33 -12.96
CA ILE A 636 -32.75 20.07 -12.44
C ILE A 636 -32.79 21.49 -13.01
N ALA A 637 -31.69 22.25 -12.85
CA ALA A 637 -31.58 23.64 -13.29
C ALA A 637 -31.73 23.78 -14.81
N GLY A 638 -31.27 22.77 -15.54
CA GLY A 638 -31.35 22.67 -16.99
C GLY A 638 -32.78 22.69 -17.54
N ARG A 639 -33.78 22.45 -16.73
CA ARG A 639 -35.20 22.55 -17.13
C ARG A 639 -35.72 23.99 -17.18
N ALA A 640 -34.97 24.99 -16.67
CA ALA A 640 -35.32 26.39 -16.82
C ALA A 640 -35.03 26.88 -18.26
N GLY A 641 -35.90 27.73 -18.80
CA GLY A 641 -35.66 28.37 -20.09
C GLY A 641 -35.97 27.47 -21.31
N ARG A 642 -37.25 27.27 -21.60
CA ARG A 642 -37.64 26.51 -22.82
C ARG A 642 -37.43 27.30 -24.09
N LYS A 643 -36.73 26.69 -25.06
CA LYS A 643 -36.48 27.30 -26.42
C LYS A 643 -37.79 27.68 -27.09
N GLY A 644 -37.87 28.89 -27.61
CA GLY A 644 -39.06 29.43 -28.23
C GLY A 644 -40.07 30.11 -27.29
N LEU A 645 -39.87 29.98 -25.94
CA LEU A 645 -40.71 30.66 -24.96
C LEU A 645 -39.92 31.65 -24.09
N TYR A 646 -38.67 31.31 -23.75
CA TYR A 646 -37.84 32.11 -22.87
C TYR A 646 -36.41 32.20 -23.45
N ASN A 647 -35.82 33.40 -23.42
CA ASN A 647 -34.44 33.62 -23.92
C ASN A 647 -33.36 33.38 -22.82
N VAL A 648 -33.79 33.25 -21.59
CA VAL A 648 -32.92 33.01 -20.43
C VAL A 648 -33.64 32.06 -19.45
N GLY A 649 -32.95 31.06 -18.95
CA GLY A 649 -33.39 30.22 -17.87
C GLY A 649 -32.93 30.81 -16.53
N GLU A 650 -33.87 31.12 -15.66
CA GLU A 650 -33.55 31.65 -14.32
C GLU A 650 -33.39 30.53 -13.30
N VAL A 651 -32.39 30.66 -12.39
CA VAL A 651 -32.20 29.75 -11.26
C VAL A 651 -32.05 30.53 -9.98
N ALA A 652 -32.77 30.14 -8.95
CA ALA A 652 -32.70 30.76 -7.62
C ALA A 652 -32.58 29.71 -6.52
N PHE A 653 -32.00 30.11 -5.41
CA PHE A 653 -31.72 29.24 -4.26
C PHE A 653 -32.27 29.86 -2.98
N ALA A 654 -32.95 29.07 -2.14
CA ALA A 654 -33.36 29.50 -0.82
C ALA A 654 -32.23 29.39 0.23
N LYS A 655 -31.20 28.61 -0.07
CA LYS A 655 -30.02 28.41 0.81
C LYS A 655 -28.73 28.42 -0.02
N ASP A 656 -27.66 28.92 0.55
CA ASP A 656 -26.26 28.80 0.04
C ASP A 656 -26.10 29.16 -1.45
N ALA A 657 -26.76 30.21 -1.92
CA ALA A 657 -26.85 30.58 -3.33
C ALA A 657 -25.48 30.73 -4.04
N LYS A 658 -24.45 31.22 -3.33
CA LYS A 658 -23.10 31.35 -3.87
C LYS A 658 -22.45 29.98 -4.12
N GLN A 659 -22.47 29.10 -3.12
CA GLN A 659 -21.95 27.73 -3.21
C GLN A 659 -22.68 26.93 -4.29
N MET A 660 -24.01 27.04 -4.32
CA MET A 660 -24.82 26.32 -5.32
C MET A 660 -24.59 26.82 -6.73
N ARG A 661 -24.29 28.13 -6.92
CA ARG A 661 -23.87 28.65 -8.22
C ARG A 661 -22.53 28.09 -8.64
N GLU A 662 -21.55 28.06 -7.75
CA GLU A 662 -20.24 27.45 -8.02
C GLU A 662 -20.38 25.98 -8.42
N LEU A 663 -21.22 25.24 -7.71
CA LEU A 663 -21.51 23.84 -8.02
C LEU A 663 -22.23 23.68 -9.38
N LEU A 664 -23.18 24.56 -9.72
CA LEU A 664 -23.90 24.51 -10.99
C LEU A 664 -22.97 24.68 -12.20
N PHE A 665 -21.92 25.49 -12.08
CA PHE A 665 -20.97 25.75 -13.16
C PHE A 665 -19.65 24.97 -13.04
N SER A 666 -19.51 24.11 -12.04
CA SER A 666 -18.35 23.22 -11.93
C SER A 666 -18.39 22.14 -13.01
N THR A 667 -17.22 21.63 -13.37
CA THR A 667 -17.09 20.47 -14.27
C THR A 667 -17.63 19.22 -13.56
N ASP A 668 -18.42 18.42 -14.27
CA ASP A 668 -18.92 17.15 -13.72
C ASP A 668 -17.80 16.12 -13.63
N GLU A 669 -17.84 15.29 -12.60
CA GLU A 669 -16.95 14.15 -12.52
C GLU A 669 -17.23 13.18 -13.67
N GLN A 670 -16.17 12.71 -14.31
CA GLN A 670 -16.28 11.74 -15.39
C GLN A 670 -16.72 10.39 -14.81
N ILE A 671 -17.67 9.78 -15.49
CA ILE A 671 -18.14 8.44 -15.16
C ILE A 671 -17.12 7.44 -15.69
N SER A 672 -16.33 6.86 -14.79
CA SER A 672 -15.29 5.88 -15.13
C SER A 672 -15.70 4.44 -14.84
N LYS A 673 -16.71 4.24 -13.98
CA LYS A 673 -17.16 2.91 -13.58
C LYS A 673 -18.68 2.91 -13.34
N PHE A 674 -19.31 1.79 -13.67
CA PHE A 674 -20.69 1.54 -13.30
C PHE A 674 -20.81 0.36 -12.33
N SER A 675 -21.85 0.39 -11.49
CA SER A 675 -22.09 -0.65 -10.51
C SER A 675 -22.71 -1.88 -11.16
N ILE A 676 -22.16 -3.04 -10.89
CA ILE A 676 -22.73 -4.34 -11.30
C ILE A 676 -23.21 -5.09 -10.06
N ALA A 677 -24.37 -5.70 -10.18
CA ALA A 677 -24.98 -6.52 -9.13
C ALA A 677 -25.37 -7.89 -9.72
N PRO A 678 -25.50 -8.92 -8.89
CA PRO A 678 -25.98 -10.21 -9.34
C PRO A 678 -27.37 -10.13 -9.99
N THR A 679 -27.52 -10.82 -11.10
CA THR A 679 -28.78 -10.92 -11.85
C THR A 679 -29.45 -12.28 -11.63
N SER A 680 -30.73 -12.37 -11.95
CA SER A 680 -31.44 -13.67 -11.92
C SER A 680 -30.82 -14.70 -12.86
N ASP A 681 -30.23 -14.29 -13.97
CA ASP A 681 -29.58 -15.20 -14.92
C ASP A 681 -28.27 -15.74 -14.36
N MET A 682 -27.50 -14.93 -13.63
CA MET A 682 -26.33 -15.40 -12.89
C MET A 682 -26.70 -16.45 -11.84
N LEU A 683 -27.78 -16.22 -11.09
CA LEU A 683 -28.28 -17.17 -10.10
C LEU A 683 -28.79 -18.48 -10.74
N ARG A 684 -29.38 -18.40 -11.94
CA ARG A 684 -29.79 -19.61 -12.68
C ARG A 684 -28.59 -20.45 -13.11
N ARG A 685 -27.55 -19.80 -13.69
CA ARG A 685 -26.29 -20.49 -14.06
C ARG A 685 -25.58 -21.03 -12.83
N PHE A 686 -25.55 -20.29 -11.72
CA PHE A 686 -24.97 -20.75 -10.46
C PHE A 686 -25.66 -22.02 -9.95
N LYS A 687 -26.99 -22.09 -10.04
CA LYS A 687 -27.78 -23.25 -9.61
C LYS A 687 -27.43 -24.55 -10.38
N GLU A 688 -26.83 -24.47 -11.55
CA GLU A 688 -26.38 -25.64 -12.30
C GLU A 688 -25.24 -26.38 -11.60
N TYR A 689 -24.46 -25.69 -10.77
CA TYR A 689 -23.27 -26.22 -10.11
C TYR A 689 -23.36 -26.22 -8.57
N HIS A 690 -24.12 -25.30 -8.00
CA HIS A 690 -24.19 -25.04 -6.55
C HIS A 690 -25.61 -24.77 -6.10
N HIS A 691 -25.89 -24.97 -4.79
CA HIS A 691 -27.26 -24.88 -4.27
C HIS A 691 -27.39 -23.90 -3.09
N ASP A 692 -26.33 -23.36 -2.53
CA ASP A 692 -26.37 -22.47 -1.37
C ASP A 692 -25.88 -21.05 -1.74
N LEU A 693 -26.56 -20.03 -1.19
CA LEU A 693 -26.20 -18.63 -1.43
C LEU A 693 -24.90 -18.20 -0.73
N GLY A 694 -24.43 -18.92 0.29
CA GLY A 694 -23.14 -18.64 0.93
C GLY A 694 -22.00 -18.79 -0.07
N THR A 695 -21.97 -19.95 -0.78
CA THR A 695 -21.04 -20.20 -1.89
C THR A 695 -21.17 -19.15 -3.00
N PHE A 696 -22.40 -18.73 -3.32
CA PHE A 696 -22.63 -17.67 -4.31
C PHE A 696 -21.96 -16.34 -3.90
N PHE A 697 -22.11 -15.90 -2.65
CA PHE A 697 -21.47 -14.70 -2.15
C PHE A 697 -19.95 -14.79 -2.16
N ASP A 698 -19.38 -15.94 -1.81
CA ASP A 698 -17.95 -16.18 -1.83
C ASP A 698 -17.39 -16.15 -3.27
N MET A 699 -18.08 -16.80 -4.20
CA MET A 699 -17.72 -16.79 -5.62
C MET A 699 -17.86 -15.37 -6.22
N TRP A 700 -18.92 -14.62 -5.87
CA TRP A 700 -19.07 -13.22 -6.27
C TRP A 700 -17.90 -12.36 -5.74
N ALA A 701 -17.46 -12.59 -4.51
CA ALA A 701 -16.31 -11.89 -3.95
C ALA A 701 -15.02 -12.18 -4.74
N LYS A 702 -14.79 -13.41 -5.19
CA LYS A 702 -13.64 -13.85 -5.98
C LYS A 702 -13.70 -13.40 -7.45
N PHE A 703 -14.89 -13.22 -8.01
CA PHE A 703 -15.05 -12.79 -9.41
C PHE A 703 -14.35 -11.47 -9.66
N LYS A 704 -13.51 -11.39 -10.70
CA LYS A 704 -12.80 -10.16 -11.08
C LYS A 704 -13.74 -9.24 -11.85
N ASN A 705 -13.76 -7.98 -11.47
CA ASN A 705 -14.57 -6.98 -12.16
C ASN A 705 -14.18 -6.87 -13.63
N PRO A 706 -15.13 -6.91 -14.56
CA PRO A 706 -14.90 -6.47 -15.93
C PRO A 706 -14.38 -5.03 -15.97
N LYS A 707 -13.64 -4.66 -17.01
CA LYS A 707 -13.16 -3.28 -17.18
C LYS A 707 -14.32 -2.28 -17.11
N GLY A 708 -14.12 -1.15 -16.49
CA GLY A 708 -15.16 -0.12 -16.35
C GLY A 708 -16.27 -0.45 -15.37
N THR A 709 -16.18 -1.55 -14.59
CA THR A 709 -17.22 -1.93 -13.63
C THR A 709 -16.75 -1.90 -12.18
N GLN A 710 -17.72 -1.81 -11.27
CA GLN A 710 -17.50 -1.95 -9.82
C GLN A 710 -18.59 -2.84 -9.25
N LYS A 711 -18.20 -3.91 -8.55
CA LYS A 711 -19.18 -4.80 -7.89
C LYS A 711 -19.94 -4.11 -6.79
N SER A 712 -21.25 -4.38 -6.71
CA SER A 712 -22.06 -4.02 -5.55
C SER A 712 -21.57 -4.76 -4.30
N ASN A 713 -21.63 -4.07 -3.18
CA ASN A 713 -21.35 -4.70 -1.89
C ASN A 713 -22.59 -5.47 -1.44
N LEU A 714 -22.47 -6.78 -1.31
CA LEU A 714 -23.55 -7.68 -0.89
C LEU A 714 -23.52 -8.00 0.61
N ALA A 715 -22.92 -7.13 1.43
CA ALA A 715 -22.77 -7.39 2.87
C ALA A 715 -24.12 -7.46 3.59
N GLN A 716 -25.11 -6.66 3.18
CA GLN A 716 -26.45 -6.67 3.78
C GLN A 716 -27.20 -7.95 3.38
N GLU A 717 -27.16 -8.33 2.11
CA GLU A 717 -27.75 -9.55 1.59
C GLU A 717 -27.16 -10.78 2.28
N ARG A 718 -25.85 -10.80 2.48
CA ARG A 718 -25.16 -11.87 3.21
C ARG A 718 -25.55 -11.92 4.68
N GLU A 719 -25.65 -10.76 5.37
CA GLU A 719 -26.11 -10.68 6.76
C GLU A 719 -27.53 -11.23 6.92
N LEU A 720 -28.44 -10.89 6.00
CA LEU A 720 -29.81 -11.40 6.00
C LEU A 720 -29.87 -12.90 5.67
N TYR A 721 -29.00 -13.38 4.79
CA TYR A 721 -28.92 -14.80 4.45
C TYR A 721 -28.49 -15.65 5.66
N GLU A 722 -27.54 -15.19 6.47
CA GLU A 722 -27.12 -15.92 7.68
C GLU A 722 -28.28 -16.15 8.69
N GLU A 723 -29.35 -15.32 8.67
CA GLU A 723 -30.55 -15.52 9.51
C GLU A 723 -31.45 -16.64 9.00
N VAL A 724 -31.39 -16.99 7.74
CA VAL A 724 -32.26 -18.00 7.10
C VAL A 724 -31.50 -19.24 6.62
N LYS A 725 -30.19 -19.21 6.69
CA LYS A 725 -29.32 -20.32 6.37
C LYS A 725 -29.63 -21.52 7.28
N ASP A 726 -29.58 -22.71 6.72
CA ASP A 726 -29.88 -24.01 7.39
C ASP A 726 -31.33 -24.08 7.98
N THR A 727 -32.23 -23.21 7.49
CA THR A 727 -33.66 -23.21 7.89
C THR A 727 -34.55 -23.78 6.80
N LEU A 728 -35.87 -23.96 7.15
CA LEU A 728 -36.88 -24.34 6.19
C LEU A 728 -37.10 -23.30 5.08
N ILE A 729 -36.75 -22.04 5.32
CA ILE A 729 -36.82 -20.98 4.31
C ILE A 729 -35.87 -21.29 3.19
N GLU A 730 -34.59 -21.53 3.48
CA GLU A 730 -33.58 -21.88 2.48
C GLU A 730 -33.94 -23.19 1.76
N ALA A 731 -34.36 -24.20 2.52
CA ALA A 731 -34.65 -25.53 1.94
C ALA A 731 -35.82 -25.55 0.97
N LYS A 732 -36.85 -24.68 1.16
CA LYS A 732 -38.05 -24.68 0.36
C LYS A 732 -38.18 -23.57 -0.66
N MET A 733 -37.44 -22.47 -0.47
CA MET A 733 -37.53 -21.29 -1.34
C MET A 733 -36.55 -21.43 -2.52
N PRO A 734 -36.98 -21.20 -3.76
CA PRO A 734 -36.11 -21.12 -4.89
C PRO A 734 -35.01 -20.07 -4.68
N ILE A 735 -33.76 -20.37 -5.04
CA ILE A 735 -32.58 -19.49 -4.80
C ILE A 735 -32.76 -18.09 -5.39
N VAL A 736 -33.43 -17.98 -6.55
CA VAL A 736 -33.71 -16.70 -7.21
C VAL A 736 -34.69 -15.87 -6.41
N ASP A 737 -35.73 -16.51 -5.88
CA ASP A 737 -36.77 -15.84 -5.08
C ASP A 737 -36.20 -15.43 -3.72
N LEU A 738 -35.42 -16.32 -3.08
CA LEU A 738 -34.73 -16.03 -1.83
C LEU A 738 -33.81 -14.82 -1.99
N TYR A 739 -32.98 -14.80 -3.03
CA TYR A 739 -32.13 -13.65 -3.31
C TYR A 739 -32.92 -12.37 -3.54
N GLY A 740 -34.04 -12.41 -4.23
CA GLY A 740 -34.95 -11.28 -4.41
C GLY A 740 -35.45 -10.73 -3.07
N TYR A 741 -35.79 -11.59 -2.12
CA TYR A 741 -36.21 -11.17 -0.77
C TYR A 741 -35.08 -10.61 0.08
N LEU A 742 -33.80 -11.06 -0.15
CA LEU A 742 -32.63 -10.47 0.51
C LEU A 742 -32.36 -9.02 0.06
N GLN A 743 -32.83 -8.63 -1.12
CA GLN A 743 -32.65 -7.29 -1.69
C GLN A 743 -33.75 -6.28 -1.26
N LEU A 744 -34.71 -6.67 -0.44
CA LEU A 744 -35.76 -5.77 0.00
C LEU A 744 -35.17 -4.54 0.73
N PRO A 745 -35.66 -3.32 0.42
CA PRO A 745 -35.12 -2.07 0.93
C PRO A 745 -35.56 -1.77 2.37
N PHE A 746 -34.98 -2.44 3.35
CA PHE A 746 -35.14 -2.11 4.76
C PHE A 746 -33.80 -2.14 5.48
N SER A 747 -33.72 -1.56 6.67
CA SER A 747 -32.48 -1.57 7.46
C SER A 747 -32.33 -2.88 8.23
N ALA A 748 -31.41 -3.74 7.80
CA ALA A 748 -31.07 -4.97 8.51
C ALA A 748 -30.53 -4.73 9.94
N LYS A 749 -30.08 -3.50 10.24
CA LYS A 749 -29.63 -3.08 11.58
C LYS A 749 -30.78 -2.88 12.58
N GLU A 750 -32.02 -2.71 12.10
CA GLU A 750 -33.19 -2.60 12.95
C GLU A 750 -33.72 -3.99 13.28
N SER A 751 -33.47 -4.47 14.49
CA SER A 751 -33.88 -5.80 14.97
C SER A 751 -35.37 -6.09 14.82
N SER A 752 -36.22 -5.08 14.94
CA SER A 752 -37.70 -5.22 14.76
C SER A 752 -38.06 -5.53 13.30
N LEU A 753 -37.47 -4.81 12.35
CA LEU A 753 -37.72 -5.01 10.92
C LEU A 753 -37.16 -6.35 10.46
N LYS A 754 -35.98 -6.72 10.96
CA LYS A 754 -35.32 -8.01 10.67
C LYS A 754 -36.19 -9.19 11.14
N LYS A 755 -36.73 -9.13 12.36
CA LYS A 755 -37.65 -10.16 12.88
C LYS A 755 -38.94 -10.22 12.07
N GLN A 756 -39.53 -9.09 11.68
CA GLN A 756 -40.71 -9.04 10.83
C GLN A 756 -40.40 -9.66 9.45
N TRP A 757 -39.28 -9.36 8.87
CA TRP A 757 -38.86 -9.93 7.60
C TRP A 757 -38.72 -11.46 7.68
N VAL A 758 -38.07 -12.03 8.71
CA VAL A 758 -37.96 -13.48 8.93
C VAL A 758 -39.34 -14.11 9.12
N ALA A 759 -40.24 -13.45 9.88
CA ALA A 759 -41.62 -13.92 10.05
C ALA A 759 -42.38 -13.97 8.72
N SER A 760 -42.25 -12.92 7.88
CA SER A 760 -42.85 -12.89 6.55
C SER A 760 -42.32 -13.99 5.65
N MET A 761 -40.99 -14.27 5.67
CA MET A 761 -40.40 -15.37 4.91
C MET A 761 -40.95 -16.74 5.34
N ASN A 762 -41.10 -16.95 6.65
CA ASN A 762 -41.72 -18.17 7.18
C ASN A 762 -43.18 -18.33 6.72
N ALA A 763 -43.98 -17.26 6.78
CA ALA A 763 -45.37 -17.27 6.32
C ALA A 763 -45.49 -17.61 4.82
N ILE A 764 -44.60 -17.03 3.97
CA ILE A 764 -44.52 -17.35 2.53
C ILE A 764 -44.24 -18.81 2.31
N VAL A 765 -43.23 -19.36 2.99
CA VAL A 765 -42.80 -20.77 2.85
C VAL A 765 -43.88 -21.72 3.32
N ASN A 766 -44.65 -21.35 4.36
CA ASN A 766 -45.76 -22.13 4.92
C ASN A 766 -47.05 -21.89 4.18
N ARG A 767 -47.15 -20.96 3.24
CA ARG A 767 -48.39 -20.52 2.53
C ARG A 767 -49.45 -19.98 3.48
N GLU A 768 -49.00 -19.25 4.51
CA GLU A 768 -49.85 -18.55 5.46
C GLU A 768 -50.17 -17.12 4.96
N GLU A 769 -51.25 -16.49 5.44
CA GLU A 769 -51.49 -15.08 5.15
C GLU A 769 -50.42 -14.19 5.84
N LEU A 770 -49.93 -13.17 5.11
CA LEU A 770 -48.91 -12.25 5.56
C LEU A 770 -49.43 -11.26 6.60
#